data_534fb61c95b2f4205e079810ee7837a9
#
_entry.id   534fb61c95b2f4205e079810ee7837a9
#
_cell.length_a   1.000
_cell.length_b   1.000
_cell.length_c   1.000
_cell.angle_alpha   90.00
_cell.angle_beta   90.00
_cell.angle_gamma   90.00
#
_symmetry.space_group_name_H-M   'P 1'
#
loop_
_entity.id
_entity.type
_entity.pdbx_description
1 polymer ?
#
loop_
_entity_poly.entity_id
_entity_poly.type
_entity_poly.pdbx_seq_one_letter_code
_entity_poly.pdbx_strand_id
1 'polypeptide(L)'
;MRRLCISLYLLVAFVCECMSQEIVVHRGANALAPENTLASADSALSYGATWVEVDVRTSKDGVLFNLHDETLDRTTNGHGRLAGYTADEISRLDAGAWFSSHFVGTPVPTIADMLDHLKGRANVFFDVKRGTPVETLVKLVRDKDFVRNSFFWFGDEAMLRQFCRLAPEMKVKVNASTVDRLKYWQSICSPAYVEIAARQITPAFIRYCHRYGIKVMAACQEDDVSEFPLVIDAKVDLVNLDRPELFWHLKRGRKIILTTAALGMPNDGKTLCTVRLQAAIDRLASEGRGALVFTPGVYLTGQLQLRSGVELHLQRGAVLKGSSNPYLYNRVEAQTDDGRHDNACMALLSAQRAHDIRITGTGLIDGNGTALALAADSLHHTGELIDAHYNERRQRPSELVRPKLAYFSHCNGVTLMGVHCKNSANWGLSFQQCEDVTLQGIDIVNRAYWNNDGIDLSDCRHVLVSDCKVNAADDGICLKSYNKDGGCEDITLRRCEIRSSASAVKFGTASWGAFRRIHISDITVFDTFRSAIAMESVDGAVIDSVTVEHVRAYHTGNPIFLRLGHRAGDRVGLLRHVAFRDMVCEVPFGRPDIDYDLRGPEVDFLHNPFPSSICGVPGHPVEDVTLEDINLVYPGRATKAMAYMPLWRAYEVPENIDRYPEFSMFGEMPAWGFYLRHVQGLKLSNVRLSLKADDFRPAFVLEDVDHVEWNDVTVPGSLKEQTYIVTTH
;
A
#
# COMPACT_ATOMS: atom_id res chain seq x y z
N MET A 1 -19.18 55.08 -2.88
CA MET A 1 -18.66 54.02 -1.98
C MET A 1 -18.76 52.61 -2.53
N ARG A 2 -19.83 52.14 -3.16
CA ARG A 2 -19.92 50.76 -3.69
C ARG A 2 -18.93 50.42 -4.82
N ARG A 3 -18.57 51.38 -5.70
CA ARG A 3 -17.59 51.13 -6.79
C ARG A 3 -16.13 51.10 -6.31
N LEU A 4 -15.79 51.76 -5.21
CA LEU A 4 -14.43 51.72 -4.63
C LEU A 4 -14.16 50.41 -3.90
N CYS A 5 -15.17 49.82 -3.25
CA CYS A 5 -15.03 48.52 -2.56
C CYS A 5 -14.84 47.34 -3.53
N ILE A 6 -15.50 47.38 -4.71
CA ILE A 6 -15.36 46.32 -5.72
C ILE A 6 -13.97 46.34 -6.36
N SER A 7 -13.43 47.56 -6.63
CA SER A 7 -12.06 47.68 -7.16
C SER A 7 -10.99 47.28 -6.15
N LEU A 8 -11.21 47.52 -4.86
CA LEU A 8 -10.29 47.09 -3.80
C LEU A 8 -10.33 45.56 -3.57
N TYR A 9 -11.52 44.93 -3.69
CA TYR A 9 -11.68 43.48 -3.61
C TYR A 9 -11.07 42.76 -4.80
N LEU A 10 -11.20 43.28 -6.01
CA LEU A 10 -10.55 42.77 -7.22
C LEU A 10 -9.03 42.98 -7.18
N LEU A 11 -8.53 44.10 -6.61
CA LEU A 11 -7.09 44.33 -6.45
C LEU A 11 -6.48 43.40 -5.37
N VAL A 12 -7.20 43.14 -4.27
CA VAL A 12 -6.77 42.19 -3.21
C VAL A 12 -6.85 40.78 -3.70
N ALA A 13 -7.85 40.36 -4.49
CA ALA A 13 -7.93 39.05 -5.11
C ALA A 13 -6.81 38.88 -6.15
N PHE A 14 -6.48 39.90 -6.95
CA PHE A 14 -5.38 39.81 -7.94
C PHE A 14 -3.99 39.82 -7.29
N VAL A 15 -3.80 40.42 -6.12
CA VAL A 15 -2.55 40.39 -5.36
C VAL A 15 -2.38 39.05 -4.61
N CYS A 16 -3.49 38.36 -4.27
CA CYS A 16 -3.44 37.05 -3.60
C CYS A 16 -3.12 35.91 -4.56
N GLU A 17 -3.41 36.02 -5.86
CA GLU A 17 -3.02 35.01 -6.86
C GLU A 17 -1.54 35.10 -7.29
N CYS A 18 -0.84 36.20 -7.01
CA CYS A 18 0.55 36.42 -7.40
C CYS A 18 1.62 35.81 -6.46
N MET A 19 1.28 35.03 -5.44
CA MET A 19 2.26 34.49 -4.48
C MET A 19 2.19 32.97 -4.24
N SER A 20 1.70 32.22 -5.20
CA SER A 20 1.74 30.76 -5.11
C SER A 20 3.04 30.23 -5.75
N GLN A 21 3.93 29.63 -4.94
CA GLN A 21 5.08 28.89 -5.44
C GLN A 21 4.61 27.81 -6.42
N GLU A 22 5.21 27.77 -7.59
CA GLU A 22 4.94 26.76 -8.60
C GLU A 22 5.62 25.44 -8.22
N ILE A 23 4.94 24.32 -8.44
CA ILE A 23 5.48 22.99 -8.13
C ILE A 23 5.97 22.36 -9.43
N VAL A 24 7.27 22.05 -9.48
CA VAL A 24 7.92 21.26 -10.52
C VAL A 24 8.12 19.86 -9.94
N VAL A 25 7.76 18.81 -10.66
CA VAL A 25 7.93 17.44 -10.18
C VAL A 25 8.92 16.70 -11.05
N HIS A 26 10.03 16.28 -10.43
CA HIS A 26 11.18 15.63 -11.03
C HIS A 26 10.83 14.23 -11.55
N ARG A 27 10.93 14.01 -12.87
CA ARG A 27 10.54 12.76 -13.57
C ARG A 27 9.09 12.33 -13.36
N GLY A 28 8.18 13.30 -13.06
CA GLY A 28 6.88 13.00 -12.51
C GLY A 28 6.95 12.60 -11.03
N ALA A 29 5.82 12.17 -10.44
CA ALA A 29 5.81 11.73 -9.05
C ALA A 29 6.46 10.35 -8.90
N ASN A 30 7.79 10.30 -9.05
CA ASN A 30 8.63 9.10 -9.16
C ASN A 30 8.62 8.20 -7.90
N ALA A 31 8.14 8.70 -6.78
CA ALA A 31 7.92 7.91 -5.56
C ALA A 31 6.54 7.21 -5.54
N LEU A 32 5.60 7.61 -6.40
CA LEU A 32 4.21 7.12 -6.42
C LEU A 32 3.89 6.30 -7.68
N ALA A 33 4.64 6.52 -8.76
CA ALA A 33 4.49 5.81 -10.03
C ALA A 33 5.85 5.72 -10.76
N PRO A 34 6.01 4.82 -11.74
CA PRO A 34 7.27 4.65 -12.46
C PRO A 34 7.74 5.97 -13.08
N GLU A 35 8.98 6.38 -12.81
CA GLU A 35 9.53 7.64 -13.30
C GLU A 35 9.40 7.77 -14.83
N ASN A 36 9.25 9.01 -15.32
CA ASN A 36 9.22 9.31 -16.75
C ASN A 36 8.09 8.64 -17.55
N THR A 37 6.98 8.29 -16.89
CA THR A 37 5.78 7.73 -17.54
C THR A 37 4.59 8.69 -17.48
N LEU A 38 3.55 8.41 -18.26
CA LEU A 38 2.26 9.15 -18.16
C LEU A 38 1.63 9.00 -16.78
N ALA A 39 1.79 7.82 -16.16
CA ALA A 39 1.26 7.55 -14.82
C ALA A 39 1.94 8.41 -13.74
N SER A 40 3.27 8.62 -13.83
CA SER A 40 3.97 9.51 -12.90
C SER A 40 3.58 10.98 -13.09
N ALA A 41 3.30 11.38 -14.32
CA ALA A 41 2.78 12.72 -14.61
C ALA A 41 1.38 12.93 -14.02
N ASP A 42 0.46 11.97 -14.19
CA ASP A 42 -0.88 12.03 -13.59
C ASP A 42 -0.83 12.06 -12.05
N SER A 43 0.04 11.26 -11.45
CA SER A 43 0.28 11.29 -10.02
C SER A 43 0.77 12.66 -9.56
N ALA A 44 1.69 13.30 -10.30
CA ALA A 44 2.19 14.63 -10.00
C ALA A 44 1.06 15.69 -10.04
N LEU A 45 0.21 15.64 -11.06
CA LEU A 45 -0.91 16.56 -11.23
C LEU A 45 -1.92 16.47 -10.09
N SER A 46 -2.17 15.27 -9.56
CA SER A 46 -3.10 15.05 -8.44
C SER A 46 -2.66 15.77 -7.15
N TYR A 47 -1.37 16.09 -7.03
CA TYR A 47 -0.80 16.85 -5.91
C TYR A 47 -0.42 18.30 -6.28
N GLY A 48 -1.09 18.86 -7.28
CA GLY A 48 -0.99 20.28 -7.62
C GLY A 48 0.30 20.68 -8.33
N ALA A 49 0.96 19.76 -9.00
CA ALA A 49 2.07 20.09 -9.88
C ALA A 49 1.60 21.03 -11.00
N THR A 50 2.37 22.09 -11.21
CA THR A 50 2.15 23.05 -12.30
C THR A 50 3.13 22.80 -13.46
N TRP A 51 4.20 22.05 -13.16
CA TRP A 51 5.25 21.66 -14.10
C TRP A 51 5.59 20.19 -13.90
N VAL A 52 5.75 19.45 -15.00
CA VAL A 52 6.28 18.09 -15.01
C VAL A 52 7.63 18.12 -15.72
N GLU A 53 8.64 17.58 -15.06
CA GLU A 53 9.97 17.44 -15.67
C GLU A 53 10.00 16.16 -16.50
N VAL A 54 10.68 16.24 -17.66
CA VAL A 54 10.87 15.14 -18.59
C VAL A 54 12.34 15.08 -19.04
N ASP A 55 12.90 13.88 -19.07
CA ASP A 55 14.26 13.58 -19.49
C ASP A 55 14.31 13.24 -20.99
N VAL A 56 14.95 14.06 -21.82
CA VAL A 56 14.92 13.87 -23.26
C VAL A 56 16.10 13.05 -23.76
N ARG A 57 15.83 11.89 -24.34
CA ARG A 57 16.80 11.04 -25.03
C ARG A 57 16.33 10.67 -26.43
N THR A 58 17.24 10.18 -27.25
CA THR A 58 17.00 9.93 -28.68
C THR A 58 17.23 8.48 -29.03
N SER A 59 16.26 7.86 -29.72
CA SER A 59 16.37 6.52 -30.32
C SER A 59 17.32 6.50 -31.53
N LYS A 60 17.63 5.30 -31.99
CA LYS A 60 18.47 5.07 -33.20
C LYS A 60 17.94 5.75 -34.46
N ASP A 61 16.63 5.83 -34.61
CA ASP A 61 15.90 6.42 -35.74
C ASP A 61 15.45 7.86 -35.50
N GLY A 62 15.95 8.51 -34.42
CA GLY A 62 15.80 9.94 -34.18
C GLY A 62 14.54 10.36 -33.45
N VAL A 63 13.74 9.44 -32.90
CA VAL A 63 12.54 9.74 -32.08
C VAL A 63 12.96 10.09 -30.66
N LEU A 64 12.34 11.13 -30.07
CA LEU A 64 12.64 11.59 -28.73
C LEU A 64 11.76 10.84 -27.69
N PHE A 65 12.41 10.21 -26.72
CA PHE A 65 11.79 9.46 -25.65
C PHE A 65 12.02 10.11 -24.28
N ASN A 66 11.11 9.86 -23.34
CA ASN A 66 11.22 10.28 -21.96
C ASN A 66 11.89 9.17 -21.14
N LEU A 67 13.20 9.29 -20.90
CA LEU A 67 14.01 8.33 -20.15
C LEU A 67 15.24 9.01 -19.56
N HIS A 68 15.47 8.83 -18.24
CA HIS A 68 16.62 9.47 -17.59
C HIS A 68 17.97 8.85 -17.99
N ASP A 69 18.10 7.54 -17.85
CA ASP A 69 19.38 6.84 -18.03
C ASP A 69 19.74 6.72 -19.51
N GLU A 70 21.02 6.57 -19.80
CA GLU A 70 21.49 6.29 -21.18
C GLU A 70 21.07 4.89 -21.63
N THR A 71 20.83 3.99 -20.65
CA THR A 71 20.47 2.60 -20.88
C THR A 71 19.06 2.29 -20.40
N LEU A 72 18.50 1.20 -20.91
CA LEU A 72 17.14 0.72 -20.63
C LEU A 72 17.05 -0.09 -19.31
N ASP A 73 18.18 -0.52 -18.76
CA ASP A 73 18.30 -1.60 -17.77
C ASP A 73 17.62 -1.33 -16.43
N ARG A 74 17.57 -0.09 -15.94
CA ARG A 74 17.07 0.23 -14.60
C ARG A 74 15.55 0.36 -14.54
N THR A 75 14.96 0.96 -15.56
CA THR A 75 13.55 1.37 -15.54
C THR A 75 12.71 0.70 -16.62
N THR A 76 13.25 -0.30 -17.32
CA THR A 76 12.51 -1.09 -18.30
C THR A 76 12.90 -2.57 -18.25
N ASN A 77 12.18 -3.40 -18.97
CA ASN A 77 12.54 -4.80 -19.21
C ASN A 77 13.53 -4.97 -20.40
N GLY A 78 14.01 -3.86 -21.00
CA GLY A 78 15.05 -3.87 -22.03
C GLY A 78 16.45 -3.75 -21.45
N HIS A 79 17.49 -3.95 -22.31
CA HIS A 79 18.88 -3.89 -21.90
C HIS A 79 19.73 -3.07 -22.87
N GLY A 80 20.77 -2.41 -22.35
CA GLY A 80 21.73 -1.65 -23.15
C GLY A 80 21.26 -0.24 -23.50
N ARG A 81 21.97 0.43 -24.41
CA ARG A 81 21.75 1.85 -24.72
C ARG A 81 20.48 2.09 -25.53
N LEU A 82 19.62 3.01 -25.09
CA LEU A 82 18.41 3.42 -25.81
C LEU A 82 18.70 3.82 -27.27
N ALA A 83 19.80 4.55 -27.52
CA ALA A 83 20.21 4.96 -28.87
C ALA A 83 20.57 3.80 -29.82
N GLY A 84 20.63 2.57 -29.34
CA GLY A 84 20.81 1.36 -30.16
C GLY A 84 19.50 0.80 -30.72
N TYR A 85 18.35 1.27 -30.27
CA TYR A 85 17.01 0.75 -30.57
C TYR A 85 16.20 1.75 -31.40
N THR A 86 15.37 1.23 -32.29
CA THR A 86 14.37 2.03 -33.02
C THR A 86 13.17 2.35 -32.12
N ALA A 87 12.39 3.34 -32.52
CA ALA A 87 11.18 3.70 -31.77
C ALA A 87 10.19 2.53 -31.65
N ASP A 88 10.02 1.73 -32.69
CA ASP A 88 9.15 0.54 -32.68
C ASP A 88 9.64 -0.52 -31.68
N GLU A 89 10.95 -0.73 -31.56
CA GLU A 89 11.51 -1.65 -30.56
C GLU A 89 11.30 -1.14 -29.13
N ILE A 90 11.51 0.16 -28.88
CA ILE A 90 11.33 0.78 -27.56
C ILE A 90 9.85 0.77 -27.14
N SER A 91 8.91 0.97 -28.08
CA SER A 91 7.47 0.98 -27.80
C SER A 91 6.91 -0.33 -27.23
N ARG A 92 7.66 -1.43 -27.40
CA ARG A 92 7.30 -2.77 -26.90
C ARG A 92 7.85 -3.06 -25.51
N LEU A 93 8.63 -2.14 -24.95
CA LEU A 93 9.23 -2.31 -23.63
C LEU A 93 8.24 -1.92 -22.52
N ASP A 94 8.39 -2.59 -21.42
CA ASP A 94 7.65 -2.30 -20.19
C ASP A 94 8.50 -1.41 -19.28
N ALA A 95 8.03 -0.21 -19.01
CA ALA A 95 8.67 0.77 -18.12
C ALA A 95 8.01 0.82 -16.72
N GLY A 96 7.09 -0.10 -16.42
CA GLY A 96 6.34 -0.08 -15.16
C GLY A 96 6.60 -1.26 -14.24
N ALA A 97 6.88 -2.45 -14.76
CA ALA A 97 7.02 -3.68 -14.00
C ALA A 97 8.12 -3.61 -12.92
N TRP A 98 9.19 -2.86 -13.14
CA TRP A 98 10.26 -2.67 -12.15
C TRP A 98 9.80 -1.88 -10.90
N PHE A 99 8.78 -1.05 -11.06
CA PHE A 99 8.25 -0.21 -9.98
C PHE A 99 7.23 -0.99 -9.13
N SER A 100 6.22 -1.57 -9.77
CA SER A 100 5.28 -2.51 -9.13
C SER A 100 4.47 -3.28 -10.18
N SER A 101 3.87 -4.40 -9.75
CA SER A 101 3.00 -5.23 -10.61
C SER A 101 1.80 -4.47 -11.18
N HIS A 102 1.35 -3.41 -10.50
CA HIS A 102 0.26 -2.55 -10.97
C HIS A 102 0.58 -1.83 -12.28
N PHE A 103 1.85 -1.51 -12.51
CA PHE A 103 2.28 -0.77 -13.69
C PHE A 103 2.84 -1.66 -14.81
N VAL A 104 2.68 -2.97 -14.72
CA VAL A 104 3.06 -3.90 -15.80
C VAL A 104 2.39 -3.51 -17.10
N GLY A 105 3.16 -3.47 -18.19
CA GLY A 105 2.68 -3.05 -19.51
C GLY A 105 2.68 -1.52 -19.72
N THR A 106 3.21 -0.73 -18.79
CA THR A 106 3.39 0.71 -19.00
C THR A 106 4.46 0.96 -20.07
N PRO A 107 4.15 1.62 -21.20
CA PRO A 107 5.14 1.88 -22.24
C PRO A 107 6.13 2.97 -21.83
N VAL A 108 7.33 2.96 -22.45
CA VAL A 108 8.23 4.11 -22.44
C VAL A 108 7.62 5.19 -23.34
N PRO A 109 7.18 6.36 -22.80
CA PRO A 109 6.51 7.35 -23.64
C PRO A 109 7.51 8.13 -24.49
N THR A 110 7.10 8.51 -25.69
CA THR A 110 7.83 9.53 -26.46
C THR A 110 7.60 10.92 -25.84
N ILE A 111 8.49 11.87 -26.14
CA ILE A 111 8.26 13.26 -25.75
C ILE A 111 6.97 13.81 -26.41
N ALA A 112 6.63 13.35 -27.62
CA ALA A 112 5.36 13.71 -28.26
C ALA A 112 4.15 13.25 -27.46
N ASP A 113 4.16 12.02 -26.95
CA ASP A 113 3.08 11.47 -26.11
C ASP A 113 2.95 12.26 -24.80
N MET A 114 4.08 12.58 -24.15
CA MET A 114 4.09 13.40 -22.94
C MET A 114 3.49 14.78 -23.18
N LEU A 115 3.83 15.45 -24.29
CA LEU A 115 3.30 16.77 -24.63
C LEU A 115 1.79 16.71 -24.93
N ASP A 116 1.34 15.70 -25.68
CA ASP A 116 -0.10 15.51 -25.93
C ASP A 116 -0.87 15.26 -24.65
N HIS A 117 -0.32 14.43 -23.76
CA HIS A 117 -0.93 14.11 -22.47
C HIS A 117 -1.00 15.31 -21.51
N LEU A 118 0.01 16.18 -21.50
CA LEU A 118 0.10 17.33 -20.62
C LEU A 118 -0.54 18.61 -21.19
N LYS A 119 -0.97 18.61 -22.44
CA LYS A 119 -1.53 19.80 -23.10
C LYS A 119 -2.77 20.32 -22.37
N GLY A 120 -2.70 21.58 -21.92
CA GLY A 120 -3.78 22.21 -21.13
C GLY A 120 -3.88 21.74 -19.68
N ARG A 121 -3.00 20.84 -19.22
CA ARG A 121 -2.99 20.29 -17.86
C ARG A 121 -1.81 20.76 -17.02
N ALA A 122 -0.60 20.82 -17.63
CA ALA A 122 0.62 21.31 -16.99
C ALA A 122 1.60 21.91 -18.00
N ASN A 123 2.59 22.60 -17.47
CA ASN A 123 3.76 23.04 -18.20
C ASN A 123 4.84 21.95 -18.15
N VAL A 124 5.85 22.03 -19.03
CA VAL A 124 6.91 21.02 -19.14
C VAL A 124 8.29 21.62 -18.92
N PHE A 125 9.05 21.01 -18.02
CA PHE A 125 10.47 21.25 -17.86
C PHE A 125 11.26 20.15 -18.56
N PHE A 126 12.07 20.51 -19.56
CA PHE A 126 12.89 19.57 -20.33
C PHE A 126 14.31 19.50 -19.75
N ASP A 127 14.70 18.36 -19.22
CA ASP A 127 16.10 18.00 -18.98
C ASP A 127 16.66 17.33 -20.23
N VAL A 128 17.42 18.10 -21.00
CA VAL A 128 17.91 17.68 -22.32
C VAL A 128 19.27 16.99 -22.18
N LYS A 129 19.25 15.67 -22.34
CA LYS A 129 20.46 14.86 -22.19
C LYS A 129 21.41 15.04 -23.38
N ARG A 130 22.71 14.82 -23.12
CA ARG A 130 23.75 14.89 -24.14
C ARG A 130 23.44 13.96 -25.32
N GLY A 131 23.61 14.46 -26.54
CA GLY A 131 23.37 13.72 -27.78
C GLY A 131 21.96 13.89 -28.36
N THR A 132 21.06 14.60 -27.67
CA THR A 132 19.73 14.94 -28.19
C THR A 132 19.87 15.96 -29.34
N PRO A 133 19.29 15.70 -30.54
CA PRO A 133 19.28 16.67 -31.65
C PRO A 133 18.44 17.89 -31.29
N VAL A 134 19.09 19.04 -31.06
CA VAL A 134 18.44 20.28 -30.59
C VAL A 134 17.39 20.76 -31.60
N GLU A 135 17.66 20.67 -32.90
CA GLU A 135 16.71 21.08 -33.96
C GLU A 135 15.42 20.25 -33.92
N THR A 136 15.54 18.93 -33.70
CA THR A 136 14.39 18.02 -33.60
C THR A 136 13.53 18.36 -32.42
N LEU A 137 14.15 18.62 -31.26
CA LEU A 137 13.42 19.02 -30.04
C LEU A 137 12.71 20.35 -30.23
N VAL A 138 13.41 21.37 -30.75
CA VAL A 138 12.83 22.71 -31.00
C VAL A 138 11.63 22.63 -31.95
N LYS A 139 11.77 21.84 -33.03
CA LYS A 139 10.68 21.62 -33.99
C LYS A 139 9.48 20.96 -33.29
N LEU A 140 9.70 19.88 -32.53
CA LEU A 140 8.64 19.16 -31.83
C LEU A 140 7.88 20.06 -30.86
N VAL A 141 8.59 20.87 -30.05
CA VAL A 141 7.98 21.79 -29.09
C VAL A 141 7.13 22.87 -29.77
N ARG A 142 7.57 23.37 -30.92
CA ARG A 142 6.80 24.31 -31.78
C ARG A 142 5.56 23.64 -32.36
N ASP A 143 5.71 22.47 -32.96
CA ASP A 143 4.62 21.72 -33.57
C ASP A 143 3.50 21.33 -32.53
N LYS A 144 3.89 21.06 -31.30
CA LYS A 144 2.96 20.73 -30.20
C LYS A 144 2.40 21.94 -29.46
N ASP A 145 2.84 23.18 -29.80
CA ASP A 145 2.40 24.43 -29.19
C ASP A 145 2.76 24.56 -27.69
N PHE A 146 3.97 24.15 -27.32
CA PHE A 146 4.49 24.23 -25.96
C PHE A 146 5.52 25.34 -25.72
N VAL A 147 5.79 26.19 -26.68
CA VAL A 147 6.81 27.26 -26.60
C VAL A 147 6.65 28.12 -25.33
N ARG A 148 5.42 28.54 -25.00
CA ARG A 148 5.13 29.38 -23.83
C ARG A 148 5.08 28.61 -22.53
N ASN A 149 4.77 27.32 -22.60
CA ASN A 149 4.50 26.41 -21.48
C ASN A 149 5.67 25.45 -21.24
N SER A 150 6.88 25.87 -21.59
CA SER A 150 8.09 25.07 -21.38
C SER A 150 9.29 25.90 -20.97
N PHE A 151 10.26 25.24 -20.32
CA PHE A 151 11.62 25.71 -20.18
C PHE A 151 12.60 24.51 -20.25
N PHE A 152 13.89 24.83 -20.52
CA PHE A 152 14.89 23.83 -20.88
C PHE A 152 16.15 23.95 -20.03
N TRP A 153 16.71 22.83 -19.68
CA TRP A 153 18.05 22.72 -19.12
C TRP A 153 18.91 21.79 -20.00
N PHE A 154 20.19 22.11 -20.10
CA PHE A 154 21.15 21.34 -20.88
C PHE A 154 22.36 21.02 -20.03
N GLY A 155 22.73 19.73 -19.93
CA GLY A 155 23.97 19.30 -19.31
C GLY A 155 25.23 19.62 -20.08
N ASP A 156 25.09 20.17 -21.30
CA ASP A 156 26.19 20.50 -22.22
C ASP A 156 26.05 21.96 -22.68
N GLU A 157 27.09 22.77 -22.46
CA GLU A 157 27.09 24.19 -22.81
C GLU A 157 27.04 24.44 -24.35
N ALA A 158 27.62 23.56 -25.16
CA ALA A 158 27.57 23.71 -26.60
C ALA A 158 26.14 23.53 -27.12
N MET A 159 25.41 22.57 -26.57
CA MET A 159 23.98 22.36 -26.86
C MET A 159 23.11 23.55 -26.38
N LEU A 160 23.39 24.09 -25.20
CA LEU A 160 22.70 25.30 -24.72
C LEU A 160 22.93 26.49 -25.66
N ARG A 161 24.17 26.73 -26.08
CA ARG A 161 24.52 27.80 -27.05
C ARG A 161 23.83 27.59 -28.40
N GLN A 162 23.75 26.37 -28.88
CA GLN A 162 23.01 26.01 -30.09
C GLN A 162 21.51 26.29 -29.94
N PHE A 163 20.91 25.84 -28.84
CA PHE A 163 19.50 26.05 -28.54
C PHE A 163 19.14 27.54 -28.49
N CYS A 164 19.93 28.37 -27.78
CA CYS A 164 19.69 29.81 -27.67
C CYS A 164 19.77 30.52 -29.01
N ARG A 165 20.56 30.01 -29.99
CA ARG A 165 20.59 30.55 -31.36
C ARG A 165 19.37 30.12 -32.17
N LEU A 166 18.91 28.88 -32.01
CA LEU A 166 17.80 28.30 -32.79
C LEU A 166 16.41 28.71 -32.30
N ALA A 167 16.30 28.94 -31.03
CA ALA A 167 15.02 29.19 -30.36
C ALA A 167 15.16 30.30 -29.28
N PRO A 168 15.51 31.55 -29.64
CA PRO A 168 15.71 32.63 -28.68
C PRO A 168 14.43 33.03 -27.94
N GLU A 169 13.26 32.62 -28.42
CA GLU A 169 11.96 32.82 -27.81
C GLU A 169 11.64 31.82 -26.69
N MET A 170 12.39 30.71 -26.63
CA MET A 170 12.16 29.66 -25.62
C MET A 170 12.97 29.94 -24.34
N LYS A 171 12.39 29.60 -23.20
CA LYS A 171 12.99 29.88 -21.88
C LYS A 171 14.02 28.83 -21.50
N VAL A 172 15.14 29.26 -20.92
CA VAL A 172 16.16 28.35 -20.39
C VAL A 172 16.30 28.49 -18.88
N LYS A 173 16.67 27.38 -18.24
CA LYS A 173 17.03 27.25 -16.83
C LYS A 173 18.54 26.97 -16.73
N VAL A 174 19.21 27.57 -15.76
CA VAL A 174 20.62 27.30 -15.43
C VAL A 174 20.80 26.92 -13.97
N ASN A 175 21.88 26.25 -13.63
CA ASN A 175 22.22 25.95 -12.24
C ASN A 175 23.30 26.93 -11.74
N ALA A 176 23.00 27.64 -10.62
CA ALA A 176 23.96 28.53 -10.01
C ALA A 176 23.69 28.65 -8.51
N SER A 177 24.71 28.42 -7.68
CA SER A 177 24.69 28.63 -6.24
C SER A 177 25.22 30.01 -5.80
N THR A 178 25.81 30.76 -6.71
CA THR A 178 26.38 32.08 -6.46
C THR A 178 26.01 33.08 -7.55
N VAL A 179 26.03 34.36 -7.20
CA VAL A 179 25.81 35.44 -8.16
C VAL A 179 26.82 35.43 -9.30
N ASP A 180 28.10 35.11 -9.02
CA ASP A 180 29.12 35.10 -10.05
C ASP A 180 28.94 33.96 -11.05
N ARG A 181 28.51 32.77 -10.58
CA ARG A 181 28.14 31.68 -11.48
C ARG A 181 26.92 32.06 -12.33
N LEU A 182 25.95 32.77 -11.77
CA LEU A 182 24.80 33.22 -12.53
C LEU A 182 25.20 34.28 -13.57
N LYS A 183 26.09 35.21 -13.25
CA LYS A 183 26.65 36.18 -14.22
C LYS A 183 27.37 35.49 -15.39
N TYR A 184 28.10 34.41 -15.10
CA TYR A 184 28.70 33.59 -16.15
C TYR A 184 27.64 33.07 -17.12
N TRP A 185 26.53 32.50 -16.61
CA TRP A 185 25.45 32.03 -17.46
C TRP A 185 24.75 33.17 -18.22
N GLN A 186 24.59 34.32 -17.60
CA GLN A 186 24.03 35.52 -18.25
C GLN A 186 24.91 36.03 -19.42
N SER A 187 26.21 35.73 -19.45
CA SER A 187 27.07 36.01 -20.56
C SER A 187 26.90 35.06 -21.77
N ILE A 188 26.25 33.93 -21.55
CA ILE A 188 26.03 32.87 -22.55
C ILE A 188 24.58 32.86 -23.08
N CYS A 189 23.61 33.05 -22.18
CA CYS A 189 22.18 32.99 -22.49
C CYS A 189 21.43 34.01 -21.63
N SER A 190 20.14 34.19 -21.89
CA SER A 190 19.23 34.98 -21.08
C SER A 190 18.39 34.00 -20.23
N PRO A 191 18.87 33.54 -19.04
CA PRO A 191 18.15 32.55 -18.27
C PRO A 191 16.86 33.13 -17.70
N ALA A 192 15.76 32.43 -17.91
CA ALA A 192 14.46 32.77 -17.30
C ALA A 192 14.34 32.18 -15.89
N TYR A 193 15.05 31.08 -15.64
CA TYR A 193 15.04 30.34 -14.38
C TYR A 193 16.47 30.01 -13.93
N VAL A 194 16.68 30.05 -12.61
CA VAL A 194 17.91 29.53 -11.97
C VAL A 194 17.52 28.51 -10.91
N GLU A 195 18.17 27.36 -10.96
CA GLU A 195 18.02 26.33 -9.91
C GLU A 195 19.18 26.40 -8.93
N ILE A 196 18.84 26.28 -7.63
CA ILE A 196 19.79 26.33 -6.51
C ILE A 196 19.34 25.34 -5.44
N ALA A 197 20.28 24.63 -4.81
CA ALA A 197 19.98 23.76 -3.67
C ALA A 197 19.29 24.54 -2.52
N ALA A 198 18.23 23.97 -1.94
CA ALA A 198 17.42 24.63 -0.93
C ALA A 198 18.22 25.27 0.20
N ARG A 199 19.25 24.55 0.71
CA ARG A 199 20.13 24.99 1.81
C ARG A 199 21.08 26.15 1.44
N GLN A 200 21.23 26.42 0.15
CA GLN A 200 22.13 27.48 -0.34
C GLN A 200 21.37 28.77 -0.67
N ILE A 201 20.05 28.77 -0.55
CA ILE A 201 19.21 29.91 -0.85
C ILE A 201 19.45 31.02 0.17
N THR A 202 19.70 32.23 -0.33
CA THR A 202 19.78 33.41 0.51
C THR A 202 18.85 34.51 0.00
N PRO A 203 18.32 35.38 0.88
CA PRO A 203 17.49 36.51 0.44
C PRO A 203 18.22 37.46 -0.53
N ALA A 204 19.55 37.56 -0.42
CA ALA A 204 20.38 38.38 -1.31
C ALA A 204 20.42 37.79 -2.73
N PHE A 205 20.53 36.46 -2.86
CA PHE A 205 20.52 35.78 -4.15
C PHE A 205 19.16 35.91 -4.84
N ILE A 206 18.06 35.71 -4.11
CA ILE A 206 16.70 35.87 -4.63
C ILE A 206 16.49 37.31 -5.15
N ARG A 207 16.85 38.32 -4.34
CA ARG A 207 16.74 39.73 -4.77
C ARG A 207 17.58 40.04 -6.01
N TYR A 208 18.76 39.44 -6.12
CA TYR A 208 19.57 39.59 -7.34
C TYR A 208 18.84 39.02 -8.54
N CYS A 209 18.36 37.77 -8.47
CA CYS A 209 17.64 37.10 -9.55
C CYS A 209 16.41 37.90 -10.01
N HIS A 210 15.56 38.29 -9.06
CA HIS A 210 14.34 39.04 -9.36
C HIS A 210 14.63 40.41 -9.98
N ARG A 211 15.73 41.07 -9.61
CA ARG A 211 16.16 42.33 -10.26
C ARG A 211 16.41 42.17 -11.75
N TYR A 212 16.85 40.99 -12.18
CA TYR A 212 17.12 40.66 -13.59
C TYR A 212 15.99 39.87 -14.24
N GLY A 213 14.83 39.75 -13.61
CA GLY A 213 13.67 39.03 -14.13
C GLY A 213 13.83 37.51 -14.16
N ILE A 214 14.78 36.97 -13.36
CA ILE A 214 15.06 35.54 -13.28
C ILE A 214 14.30 34.94 -12.12
N LYS A 215 13.47 33.92 -12.39
CA LYS A 215 12.76 33.16 -11.35
C LYS A 215 13.71 32.15 -10.67
N VAL A 216 13.57 32.02 -9.35
CA VAL A 216 14.38 31.11 -8.54
C VAL A 216 13.62 29.80 -8.30
N MET A 217 14.22 28.69 -8.71
CA MET A 217 13.74 27.33 -8.45
C MET A 217 14.64 26.68 -7.39
N ALA A 218 14.03 26.19 -6.32
CA ALA A 218 14.74 25.41 -5.30
C ALA A 218 14.79 23.93 -5.69
N ALA A 219 15.96 23.33 -5.67
CA ALA A 219 16.11 21.88 -5.78
C ALA A 219 15.86 21.25 -4.40
N CYS A 220 14.78 20.47 -4.28
CA CYS A 220 14.39 19.68 -3.10
C CYS A 220 14.13 18.25 -3.55
N GLN A 221 15.10 17.68 -4.24
CA GLN A 221 15.09 16.30 -4.71
C GLN A 221 15.58 15.40 -3.57
N GLU A 222 15.31 14.12 -3.69
CA GLU A 222 15.50 13.13 -2.65
C GLU A 222 14.45 13.26 -1.51
N ASP A 223 14.47 12.33 -0.57
CA ASP A 223 13.46 12.27 0.50
C ASP A 223 13.69 13.29 1.65
N ASP A 224 14.54 14.32 1.46
CA ASP A 224 14.82 15.30 2.51
C ASP A 224 13.76 16.41 2.60
N VAL A 225 12.62 16.05 3.20
CA VAL A 225 11.51 16.98 3.45
C VAL A 225 11.87 18.09 4.47
N SER A 226 13.01 18.00 5.15
CA SER A 226 13.45 19.05 6.07
C SER A 226 13.80 20.36 5.34
N GLU A 227 14.00 20.30 4.03
CA GLU A 227 14.23 21.45 3.16
C GLU A 227 12.96 22.21 2.78
N PHE A 228 11.78 21.57 2.86
CA PHE A 228 10.52 22.18 2.45
C PHE A 228 10.16 23.44 3.22
N PRO A 229 10.33 23.53 4.56
CA PRO A 229 10.12 24.78 5.28
C PRO A 229 11.04 25.91 4.79
N LEU A 230 12.32 25.59 4.52
CA LEU A 230 13.30 26.57 4.09
C LEU A 230 12.85 27.27 2.79
N VAL A 231 12.35 26.48 1.83
CA VAL A 231 11.90 27.03 0.53
C VAL A 231 10.56 27.72 0.62
N ILE A 232 9.65 27.26 1.50
CA ILE A 232 8.38 27.93 1.78
C ILE A 232 8.64 29.31 2.40
N ASP A 233 9.50 29.39 3.42
CA ASP A 233 9.85 30.61 4.11
C ASP A 233 10.65 31.58 3.23
N ALA A 234 11.55 31.05 2.40
CA ALA A 234 12.33 31.83 1.44
C ALA A 234 11.47 32.43 0.32
N LYS A 235 10.24 31.92 0.11
CA LYS A 235 9.32 32.39 -0.94
C LYS A 235 9.95 32.35 -2.33
N VAL A 236 10.67 31.25 -2.65
CA VAL A 236 11.17 31.01 -4.01
C VAL A 236 10.01 30.87 -5.00
N ASP A 237 10.27 31.11 -6.27
CA ASP A 237 9.23 31.11 -7.30
C ASP A 237 8.76 29.68 -7.64
N LEU A 238 9.71 28.72 -7.72
CA LEU A 238 9.42 27.32 -8.04
C LEU A 238 10.13 26.41 -7.06
N VAL A 239 9.59 25.20 -6.87
CA VAL A 239 10.23 24.14 -6.08
C VAL A 239 10.24 22.87 -6.91
N ASN A 240 11.42 22.26 -7.10
CA ASN A 240 11.61 21.01 -7.84
C ASN A 240 11.68 19.85 -6.86
N LEU A 241 10.74 18.90 -6.96
CA LEU A 241 10.43 17.91 -5.93
C LEU A 241 10.38 16.48 -6.49
N ASP A 242 10.80 15.50 -5.71
CA ASP A 242 10.47 14.08 -5.89
C ASP A 242 9.18 13.67 -5.18
N ARG A 243 8.79 14.40 -4.11
CA ARG A 243 7.68 14.10 -3.22
C ARG A 243 6.63 15.23 -3.19
N PRO A 244 5.89 15.44 -4.31
CA PRO A 244 4.91 16.52 -4.41
C PRO A 244 3.77 16.39 -3.39
N GLU A 245 3.38 15.15 -3.04
CA GLU A 245 2.33 14.88 -2.05
C GLU A 245 2.69 15.44 -0.67
N LEU A 246 3.96 15.30 -0.27
CA LEU A 246 4.43 15.79 1.02
C LEU A 246 4.50 17.33 1.03
N PHE A 247 5.01 17.93 -0.04
CA PHE A 247 5.08 19.38 -0.16
C PHE A 247 3.68 20.00 -0.21
N TRP A 248 2.75 19.41 -0.97
CA TRP A 248 1.37 19.87 -1.08
C TRP A 248 0.65 19.86 0.27
N HIS A 249 0.83 18.81 1.05
CA HIS A 249 0.29 18.72 2.39
C HIS A 249 0.92 19.74 3.35
N LEU A 250 2.24 19.98 3.25
CA LEU A 250 2.94 21.00 4.01
C LEU A 250 2.42 22.41 3.73
N LYS A 251 2.31 22.74 2.45
CA LYS A 251 1.89 24.08 2.01
C LYS A 251 0.47 24.44 2.45
N ARG A 252 -0.43 23.45 2.58
CA ARG A 252 -1.85 23.68 2.87
C ARG A 252 -2.23 23.77 4.34
N GLY A 253 -1.35 23.54 5.29
CA GLY A 253 -1.85 23.60 6.66
C GLY A 253 -0.90 23.30 7.80
N ARG A 254 0.42 23.36 7.62
CA ARG A 254 1.34 23.15 8.74
C ARG A 254 1.91 24.46 9.27
N LYS A 255 1.85 24.59 10.58
CA LYS A 255 2.41 25.73 11.28
C LYS A 255 3.86 25.50 11.70
N ILE A 256 4.26 24.26 12.04
CA ILE A 256 5.59 23.98 12.61
C ILE A 256 6.18 22.67 12.08
N ILE A 257 7.49 22.67 11.87
CA ILE A 257 8.29 21.47 11.63
C ILE A 257 9.43 21.42 12.65
N LEU A 258 9.50 20.32 13.37
CA LEU A 258 10.59 19.99 14.28
C LEU A 258 11.39 18.84 13.69
N THR A 259 12.71 18.95 13.61
CA THR A 259 13.55 17.81 13.21
C THR A 259 14.24 17.20 14.43
N THR A 260 14.40 15.87 14.43
CA THR A 260 15.11 15.18 15.52
C THR A 260 16.55 15.68 15.66
N ALA A 261 17.20 16.05 14.54
CA ALA A 261 18.53 16.63 14.55
C ALA A 261 18.55 18.01 15.25
N ALA A 262 17.62 18.93 14.91
CA ALA A 262 17.54 20.24 15.54
C ALA A 262 17.19 20.16 17.03
N LEU A 263 16.43 19.12 17.43
CA LEU A 263 16.12 18.85 18.83
C LEU A 263 17.27 18.14 19.56
N GLY A 264 18.37 17.80 18.90
CA GLY A 264 19.49 17.06 19.49
C GLY A 264 19.06 15.69 20.03
N MET A 265 18.13 15.00 19.35
CA MET A 265 17.68 13.66 19.76
C MET A 265 18.82 12.66 19.62
N PRO A 266 19.07 11.80 20.62
CA PRO A 266 19.95 10.65 20.44
C PRO A 266 19.46 9.75 19.32
N ASN A 267 20.36 9.38 18.41
CA ASN A 267 20.07 8.53 17.26
C ASN A 267 21.00 7.30 17.17
N ASP A 268 21.49 6.86 18.32
CA ASP A 268 22.47 5.78 18.50
C ASP A 268 21.84 4.38 18.65
N GLY A 269 20.51 4.28 18.69
CA GLY A 269 19.76 3.03 18.91
C GLY A 269 19.90 2.43 20.31
N LYS A 270 20.48 3.14 21.26
CA LYS A 270 20.73 2.70 22.65
C LYS A 270 20.12 3.64 23.68
N THR A 271 20.20 4.93 23.46
CA THR A 271 19.67 5.94 24.35
C THR A 271 18.18 6.10 24.18
N LEU A 272 17.41 5.95 25.25
CA LEU A 272 15.95 6.04 25.22
C LEU A 272 15.48 7.47 24.95
N CYS A 273 14.66 7.68 23.93
CA CYS A 273 14.17 8.98 23.48
C CYS A 273 12.70 9.24 23.82
N THR A 274 11.97 8.31 24.42
CA THR A 274 10.51 8.32 24.59
C THR A 274 9.97 9.64 25.12
N VAL A 275 10.49 10.12 26.26
CA VAL A 275 10.01 11.35 26.89
C VAL A 275 10.21 12.58 26.00
N ARG A 276 11.36 12.66 25.32
CA ARG A 276 11.70 13.79 24.45
C ARG A 276 10.90 13.77 23.14
N LEU A 277 10.69 12.59 22.56
CA LEU A 277 9.85 12.41 21.37
C LEU A 277 8.40 12.74 21.70
N GLN A 278 7.89 12.26 22.83
CA GLN A 278 6.51 12.58 23.26
C GLN A 278 6.33 14.08 23.50
N ALA A 279 7.29 14.74 24.15
CA ALA A 279 7.22 16.18 24.36
C ALA A 279 7.21 16.96 23.01
N ALA A 280 7.94 16.50 21.99
CA ALA A 280 7.91 17.11 20.67
C ALA A 280 6.54 16.91 19.99
N ILE A 281 5.94 15.73 20.07
CA ILE A 281 4.60 15.43 19.57
C ILE A 281 3.55 16.29 20.27
N ASP A 282 3.58 16.36 21.60
CA ASP A 282 2.63 17.15 22.40
C ASP A 282 2.75 18.65 22.11
N ARG A 283 3.97 19.15 21.89
CA ARG A 283 4.22 20.54 21.47
C ARG A 283 3.57 20.83 20.11
N LEU A 284 3.80 19.97 19.11
CA LEU A 284 3.24 20.14 17.77
C LEU A 284 1.71 20.14 17.80
N ALA A 285 1.11 19.29 18.63
CA ALA A 285 -0.34 19.23 18.81
C ALA A 285 -0.89 20.49 19.48
N SER A 286 -0.21 21.02 20.50
CA SER A 286 -0.64 22.25 21.20
C SER A 286 -0.61 23.49 20.29
N GLU A 287 0.21 23.47 19.25
CA GLU A 287 0.29 24.53 18.25
C GLU A 287 -0.63 24.30 17.04
N GLY A 288 -1.47 23.26 17.11
CA GLY A 288 -2.58 22.97 16.20
C GLY A 288 -2.23 22.01 15.08
N ARG A 289 -1.13 22.16 14.35
CA ARG A 289 -0.66 21.25 13.30
C ARG A 289 0.85 21.31 13.12
N GLY A 290 1.49 20.15 12.95
CA GLY A 290 2.93 20.13 12.75
C GLY A 290 3.48 18.79 12.32
N ALA A 291 4.78 18.75 12.00
CA ALA A 291 5.50 17.52 11.68
C ALA A 291 6.75 17.36 12.55
N LEU A 292 6.93 16.16 13.09
CA LEU A 292 8.18 15.70 13.66
C LEU A 292 8.92 14.88 12.59
N VAL A 293 10.02 15.43 12.09
CA VAL A 293 10.85 14.82 11.05
C VAL A 293 12.00 14.06 11.69
N PHE A 294 12.02 12.74 11.50
CA PHE A 294 13.10 11.88 11.91
C PHE A 294 14.20 11.91 10.85
N THR A 295 15.35 12.46 11.17
CA THR A 295 16.54 12.43 10.31
C THR A 295 17.23 11.07 10.38
N PRO A 296 18.16 10.72 9.47
CA PRO A 296 18.83 9.42 9.48
C PRO A 296 19.47 9.08 10.84
N GLY A 297 19.28 7.83 11.30
CA GLY A 297 19.74 7.33 12.60
C GLY A 297 18.71 6.43 13.27
N VAL A 298 19.06 5.81 14.39
CA VAL A 298 18.20 4.87 15.13
C VAL A 298 17.71 5.50 16.43
N TYR A 299 16.41 5.72 16.54
CA TYR A 299 15.75 6.34 17.68
C TYR A 299 15.06 5.28 18.54
N LEU A 300 15.66 4.91 19.68
CA LEU A 300 15.10 3.93 20.60
C LEU A 300 13.99 4.58 21.44
N THR A 301 12.80 3.95 21.45
CA THR A 301 11.66 4.47 22.21
C THR A 301 10.81 3.37 22.82
N GLY A 302 10.10 3.68 23.89
CA GLY A 302 8.88 2.98 24.30
C GLY A 302 7.68 3.49 23.52
N GLN A 303 6.50 3.30 24.08
CA GLN A 303 5.24 3.75 23.47
C GLN A 303 5.22 5.27 23.26
N LEU A 304 4.76 5.68 22.06
CA LEU A 304 4.45 7.06 21.74
C LEU A 304 2.95 7.22 21.48
N GLN A 305 2.35 8.24 22.09
CA GLN A 305 0.97 8.62 21.83
C GLN A 305 0.92 9.71 20.77
N LEU A 306 0.31 9.40 19.63
CA LEU A 306 0.10 10.35 18.56
C LEU A 306 -1.08 11.28 18.89
N ARG A 307 -1.00 12.51 18.40
CA ARG A 307 -1.98 13.56 18.66
C ARG A 307 -2.61 14.05 17.37
N SER A 308 -3.80 14.64 17.47
CA SER A 308 -4.49 15.25 16.34
C SER A 308 -3.63 16.29 15.64
N GLY A 309 -3.65 16.29 14.33
CA GLY A 309 -2.94 17.25 13.48
C GLY A 309 -1.41 17.05 13.42
N VAL A 310 -0.87 15.96 14.00
CA VAL A 310 0.57 15.69 14.02
C VAL A 310 0.95 14.66 12.97
N GLU A 311 2.05 14.94 12.29
CA GLU A 311 2.72 14.00 11.38
C GLU A 311 4.06 13.56 11.96
N LEU A 312 4.30 12.25 11.93
CA LEU A 312 5.63 11.68 12.03
C LEU A 312 6.16 11.44 10.61
N HIS A 313 7.24 12.12 10.24
CA HIS A 313 7.88 11.92 8.95
C HIS A 313 9.25 11.26 9.13
N LEU A 314 9.40 10.03 8.63
CA LEU A 314 10.64 9.27 8.73
C LEU A 314 11.41 9.36 7.41
N GLN A 315 12.52 10.08 7.40
CA GLN A 315 13.40 10.15 6.24
C GLN A 315 14.06 8.79 5.96
N ARG A 316 14.56 8.59 4.75
CA ARG A 316 15.37 7.41 4.39
C ARG A 316 16.56 7.29 5.37
N GLY A 317 16.75 6.10 5.94
CA GLY A 317 17.77 5.83 6.96
C GLY A 317 17.39 6.23 8.38
N ALA A 318 16.20 6.80 8.60
CA ALA A 318 15.65 6.95 9.94
C ALA A 318 14.99 5.65 10.38
N VAL A 319 15.28 5.21 11.60
CA VAL A 319 14.68 4.02 12.22
C VAL A 319 14.08 4.42 13.56
N LEU A 320 12.76 4.29 13.69
CA LEU A 320 12.08 4.36 14.97
C LEU A 320 12.00 2.95 15.55
N LYS A 321 12.81 2.68 16.60
CA LYS A 321 12.97 1.34 17.15
C LYS A 321 12.30 1.21 18.52
N GLY A 322 11.45 0.18 18.66
CA GLY A 322 10.84 -0.18 19.94
C GLY A 322 11.83 -0.72 20.96
N SER A 323 11.64 -0.35 22.21
CA SER A 323 12.37 -0.92 23.33
C SER A 323 11.95 -2.37 23.59
N SER A 324 12.87 -3.23 23.98
CA SER A 324 12.58 -4.57 24.46
C SER A 324 12.08 -4.62 25.91
N ASN A 325 12.04 -3.49 26.60
CA ASN A 325 11.51 -3.41 27.96
C ASN A 325 9.97 -3.30 27.93
N PRO A 326 9.21 -4.32 28.34
CA PRO A 326 7.73 -4.32 28.28
C PRO A 326 7.09 -3.28 29.20
N TYR A 327 7.78 -2.78 30.21
CA TYR A 327 7.28 -1.74 31.11
C TYR A 327 7.25 -0.33 30.50
N LEU A 328 7.79 -0.16 29.31
CA LEU A 328 7.72 1.11 28.56
C LEU A 328 6.49 1.22 27.65
N TYR A 329 5.54 0.30 27.81
CA TYR A 329 4.29 0.28 27.06
C TYR A 329 3.11 0.26 28.04
N ASN A 330 2.08 1.04 27.74
CA ASN A 330 0.89 1.12 28.59
C ASN A 330 0.09 -0.19 28.51
N ARG A 331 -0.09 -0.81 29.64
CA ARG A 331 -0.86 -2.06 29.81
C ARG A 331 -2.27 -1.71 30.22
N VAL A 332 -3.09 -1.31 29.27
CA VAL A 332 -4.52 -1.08 29.50
C VAL A 332 -5.28 -2.20 28.83
N GLU A 333 -5.87 -3.04 29.64
CA GLU A 333 -6.76 -4.10 29.19
C GLU A 333 -8.09 -3.50 28.76
N ALA A 334 -8.52 -3.81 27.55
CA ALA A 334 -9.82 -3.44 27.01
C ALA A 334 -10.66 -4.69 26.81
N GLN A 335 -11.94 -4.63 27.16
CA GLN A 335 -12.90 -5.69 26.90
C GLN A 335 -13.53 -5.45 25.53
N THR A 336 -13.58 -6.48 24.69
CA THR A 336 -14.27 -6.47 23.40
C THR A 336 -15.69 -7.02 23.54
N ASP A 337 -16.57 -6.77 22.56
CA ASP A 337 -17.97 -7.24 22.58
C ASP A 337 -18.09 -8.77 22.55
N ASP A 338 -17.07 -9.48 22.08
CA ASP A 338 -17.00 -10.95 22.14
C ASP A 338 -16.56 -11.49 23.51
N GLY A 339 -16.46 -10.62 24.53
CA GLY A 339 -16.08 -10.98 25.88
C GLY A 339 -14.59 -11.25 26.07
N ARG A 340 -13.76 -11.05 25.04
CA ARG A 340 -12.31 -11.18 25.18
C ARG A 340 -11.71 -9.96 25.82
N HIS A 341 -10.55 -10.17 26.42
CA HIS A 341 -9.70 -9.09 26.89
C HIS A 341 -8.62 -8.83 25.86
N ASP A 342 -8.44 -7.56 25.50
CA ASP A 342 -7.42 -7.12 24.53
C ASP A 342 -6.50 -6.08 25.16
N ASN A 343 -5.24 -6.07 24.77
CA ASN A 343 -4.30 -5.02 25.12
C ASN A 343 -4.37 -3.83 24.18
N ALA A 344 -5.54 -3.46 23.71
CA ALA A 344 -5.76 -2.54 22.59
C ALA A 344 -4.87 -1.31 22.61
N CYS A 345 -4.63 -0.73 23.79
CA CYS A 345 -3.78 0.47 23.94
C CYS A 345 -2.28 0.17 23.97
N MET A 346 -1.84 -1.08 24.04
CA MET A 346 -0.44 -1.45 24.12
C MET A 346 0.17 -1.55 22.73
N ALA A 347 0.84 -0.49 22.30
CA ALA A 347 1.49 -0.43 20.99
C ALA A 347 2.71 0.47 21.04
N LEU A 348 3.64 0.32 20.08
CA LEU A 348 4.77 1.26 19.93
C LEU A 348 4.25 2.65 19.56
N LEU A 349 3.33 2.73 18.60
CA LEU A 349 2.61 3.95 18.24
C LEU A 349 1.13 3.78 18.54
N SER A 350 0.55 4.69 19.29
CA SER A 350 -0.88 4.62 19.63
C SER A 350 -1.57 5.97 19.45
N ALA A 351 -2.84 5.93 19.04
CA ALA A 351 -3.71 7.09 19.01
C ALA A 351 -5.13 6.71 19.38
N GLN A 352 -5.81 7.55 20.15
CA GLN A 352 -7.20 7.34 20.53
C GLN A 352 -7.98 8.62 20.34
N ARG A 353 -9.13 8.54 19.68
CA ARG A 353 -10.07 9.66 19.45
C ARG A 353 -9.37 10.91 18.92
N ALA A 354 -8.38 10.70 18.04
CA ALA A 354 -7.60 11.74 17.41
C ALA A 354 -7.95 11.85 15.92
N HIS A 355 -7.63 12.98 15.32
CA HIS A 355 -7.93 13.23 13.92
C HIS A 355 -6.73 13.80 13.17
N ASP A 356 -6.71 13.66 11.83
CA ASP A 356 -5.66 14.19 10.96
C ASP A 356 -4.25 13.71 11.38
N ILE A 357 -4.08 12.43 11.65
CA ILE A 357 -2.80 11.82 11.99
C ILE A 357 -2.10 11.34 10.72
N ARG A 358 -0.79 11.57 10.64
CA ARG A 358 0.01 11.10 9.51
C ARG A 358 1.30 10.45 9.95
N ILE A 359 1.66 9.37 9.27
CA ILE A 359 2.98 8.72 9.35
C ILE A 359 3.48 8.56 7.92
N THR A 360 4.56 9.24 7.55
CA THR A 360 5.00 9.33 6.16
C THR A 360 6.52 9.18 6.03
N GLY A 361 6.99 9.07 4.79
CA GLY A 361 8.40 8.96 4.47
C GLY A 361 8.79 7.54 4.06
N THR A 362 10.10 7.29 3.93
CA THR A 362 10.67 5.99 3.52
C THR A 362 11.60 5.40 4.59
N GLY A 363 11.45 5.88 5.83
CA GLY A 363 12.16 5.33 6.98
C GLY A 363 11.45 4.09 7.53
N LEU A 364 12.02 3.53 8.58
CA LEU A 364 11.63 2.25 9.16
C LEU A 364 11.02 2.43 10.56
N ILE A 365 9.92 1.75 10.82
CA ILE A 365 9.34 1.52 12.15
C ILE A 365 9.63 0.06 12.50
N ASP A 366 10.47 -0.18 13.49
CA ASP A 366 10.90 -1.50 13.95
C ASP A 366 10.39 -1.75 15.37
N GLY A 367 9.42 -2.65 15.51
CA GLY A 367 8.84 -2.99 16.82
C GLY A 367 9.78 -3.72 17.76
N ASN A 368 10.93 -4.23 17.24
CA ASN A 368 11.88 -5.05 18.01
C ASN A 368 11.21 -6.25 18.72
N GLY A 369 10.18 -6.81 18.07
CA GLY A 369 9.17 -7.68 18.66
C GLY A 369 9.69 -8.99 19.23
N THR A 370 10.66 -9.63 18.56
CA THR A 370 11.28 -10.87 19.09
C THR A 370 11.94 -10.62 20.43
N ALA A 371 12.79 -9.58 20.52
CA ALA A 371 13.49 -9.26 21.76
C ALA A 371 12.53 -8.88 22.89
N LEU A 372 11.45 -8.15 22.54
CA LEU A 372 10.43 -7.74 23.50
C LEU A 372 9.61 -8.95 23.99
N ALA A 373 9.16 -9.82 23.09
CA ALA A 373 8.37 -11.00 23.47
C ALA A 373 9.17 -11.97 24.35
N LEU A 374 10.45 -12.19 24.01
CA LEU A 374 11.35 -13.01 24.84
C LEU A 374 11.64 -12.37 26.20
N ALA A 375 11.74 -11.04 26.27
CA ALA A 375 11.86 -10.35 27.56
C ALA A 375 10.60 -10.51 28.43
N ALA A 376 9.40 -10.38 27.84
CA ALA A 376 8.15 -10.61 28.52
C ALA A 376 8.04 -12.07 29.03
N ASP A 377 8.44 -13.04 28.21
CA ASP A 377 8.49 -14.46 28.58
C ASP A 377 9.44 -14.71 29.76
N SER A 378 10.66 -14.19 29.69
CA SER A 378 11.65 -14.30 30.78
C SER A 378 11.15 -13.68 32.09
N LEU A 379 10.56 -12.49 32.03
CA LEU A 379 10.00 -11.80 33.19
C LEU A 379 8.79 -12.53 33.79
N HIS A 380 8.00 -13.21 32.96
CA HIS A 380 6.92 -14.07 33.44
C HIS A 380 7.47 -15.24 34.29
N HIS A 381 8.47 -15.94 33.76
CA HIS A 381 9.09 -17.07 34.47
C HIS A 381 9.86 -16.68 35.74
N THR A 382 10.36 -15.45 35.83
CA THR A 382 10.96 -14.93 37.07
C THR A 382 9.93 -14.41 38.08
N GLY A 383 8.66 -14.33 37.67
CA GLY A 383 7.59 -13.79 38.50
C GLY A 383 7.54 -12.26 38.59
N GLU A 384 8.40 -11.56 37.83
CA GLU A 384 8.42 -10.10 37.79
C GLU A 384 7.28 -9.53 36.96
N LEU A 385 6.83 -10.26 35.92
CA LEU A 385 5.70 -9.92 35.07
C LEU A 385 4.62 -11.00 35.18
N ILE A 386 3.45 -10.63 35.68
CA ILE A 386 2.32 -11.59 35.76
C ILE A 386 1.55 -11.54 34.45
N ASP A 387 1.54 -12.64 33.72
CA ASP A 387 0.68 -12.87 32.56
C ASP A 387 -0.35 -13.94 32.92
N ALA A 388 -1.56 -13.50 33.31
CA ALA A 388 -2.65 -14.38 33.75
C ALA A 388 -3.17 -15.30 32.59
N HIS A 389 -2.82 -15.00 31.36
CA HIS A 389 -3.24 -15.73 30.17
C HIS A 389 -2.06 -16.38 29.43
N TYR A 390 -0.92 -16.59 30.13
CA TYR A 390 0.23 -17.27 29.58
C TYR A 390 -0.16 -18.65 29.03
N ASN A 391 0.28 -18.94 27.83
CA ASN A 391 -0.04 -20.22 27.21
C ASN A 391 0.98 -21.31 27.61
N GLU A 392 0.70 -22.03 28.69
CA GLU A 392 1.56 -23.07 29.21
C GLU A 392 1.82 -24.21 28.22
N ARG A 393 0.83 -24.57 27.39
CA ARG A 393 0.99 -25.64 26.39
C ARG A 393 2.00 -25.26 25.33
N ARG A 394 2.01 -24.02 24.91
CA ARG A 394 2.86 -23.51 23.82
C ARG A 394 4.05 -22.70 24.31
N GLN A 395 4.22 -22.59 25.64
CA GLN A 395 5.31 -21.86 26.28
C GLN A 395 5.46 -20.45 25.67
N ARG A 396 4.41 -19.66 25.72
CA ARG A 396 4.42 -18.30 25.17
C ARG A 396 3.61 -17.30 25.99
N PRO A 397 4.11 -16.04 26.11
CA PRO A 397 3.33 -14.96 26.67
C PRO A 397 2.10 -14.65 25.83
N SER A 398 1.02 -14.26 26.51
CA SER A 398 -0.24 -13.90 25.87
C SER A 398 -0.13 -12.59 25.06
N GLU A 399 -1.16 -12.31 24.29
CA GLU A 399 -1.26 -11.04 23.55
C GLU A 399 -1.37 -9.83 24.48
N LEU A 400 -1.84 -10.03 25.73
CA LEU A 400 -2.01 -8.96 26.70
C LEU A 400 -0.71 -8.33 27.21
N VAL A 401 0.42 -8.99 27.01
CA VAL A 401 1.73 -8.50 27.47
C VAL A 401 2.69 -8.19 26.30
N ARG A 402 2.21 -8.31 25.07
CA ARG A 402 2.98 -8.07 23.86
C ARG A 402 2.38 -6.88 23.08
N PRO A 403 3.10 -5.76 22.88
CA PRO A 403 2.58 -4.60 22.17
C PRO A 403 2.44 -4.85 20.67
N LYS A 404 1.42 -4.23 20.10
CA LYS A 404 1.24 -4.05 18.64
C LYS A 404 2.28 -3.06 18.10
N LEU A 405 2.51 -3.05 16.79
CA LEU A 405 3.40 -2.04 16.20
C LEU A 405 2.73 -0.66 16.20
N ALA A 406 1.50 -0.59 15.72
CA ALA A 406 0.70 0.63 15.80
C ALA A 406 -0.77 0.30 16.10
N TYR A 407 -1.42 1.15 16.89
CA TYR A 407 -2.83 1.02 17.24
C TYR A 407 -3.55 2.36 17.19
N PHE A 408 -4.59 2.42 16.38
CA PHE A 408 -5.46 3.58 16.23
C PHE A 408 -6.88 3.19 16.62
N SER A 409 -7.49 3.94 17.53
CA SER A 409 -8.85 3.66 18.01
C SER A 409 -9.72 4.91 17.95
N HIS A 410 -10.91 4.79 17.32
CA HIS A 410 -11.87 5.89 17.16
C HIS A 410 -11.24 7.14 16.54
N CYS A 411 -10.32 6.95 15.61
CA CYS A 411 -9.63 8.05 14.92
C CYS A 411 -10.30 8.36 13.58
N ASN A 412 -10.21 9.63 13.16
CA ASN A 412 -10.71 10.07 11.86
C ASN A 412 -9.58 10.74 11.06
N GLY A 413 -9.42 10.37 9.79
CA GLY A 413 -8.37 10.93 8.95
C GLY A 413 -6.97 10.43 9.33
N VAL A 414 -6.75 9.12 9.28
CA VAL A 414 -5.43 8.51 9.53
C VAL A 414 -4.77 8.16 8.21
N THR A 415 -3.55 8.69 7.97
CA THR A 415 -2.79 8.43 6.75
C THR A 415 -1.43 7.85 7.08
N LEU A 416 -1.13 6.66 6.55
CA LEU A 416 0.20 6.08 6.54
C LEU A 416 0.67 5.95 5.08
N MET A 417 1.87 6.46 4.77
CA MET A 417 2.34 6.51 3.39
C MET A 417 3.84 6.27 3.27
N GLY A 418 4.23 5.27 2.48
CA GLY A 418 5.61 5.00 2.05
C GLY A 418 6.53 4.41 3.11
N VAL A 419 6.10 4.31 4.37
CA VAL A 419 6.93 3.82 5.47
C VAL A 419 7.12 2.31 5.43
N HIS A 420 8.30 1.86 5.91
CA HIS A 420 8.57 0.45 6.16
C HIS A 420 8.23 0.10 7.61
N CYS A 421 7.57 -1.03 7.82
CA CYS A 421 7.14 -1.52 9.13
C CYS A 421 7.65 -2.95 9.34
N LYS A 422 8.18 -3.25 10.52
CA LYS A 422 8.60 -4.63 10.81
C LYS A 422 8.60 -4.99 12.29
N ASN A 423 8.65 -6.30 12.54
CA ASN A 423 8.99 -6.90 13.82
C ASN A 423 8.12 -6.43 14.98
N SER A 424 6.80 -6.45 14.85
CA SER A 424 5.90 -6.31 15.99
C SER A 424 6.04 -7.47 16.97
N ALA A 425 5.74 -7.27 18.24
CA ALA A 425 5.61 -8.37 19.19
C ALA A 425 4.23 -9.03 19.14
N ASN A 426 3.26 -8.40 18.47
CA ASN A 426 1.88 -8.84 18.27
C ASN A 426 1.42 -8.38 16.89
N TRP A 427 0.15 -8.00 16.69
CA TRP A 427 -0.35 -7.46 15.42
C TRP A 427 0.49 -6.29 14.91
N GLY A 428 0.51 -6.12 13.59
CA GLY A 428 1.23 -5.03 12.93
C GLY A 428 0.52 -3.69 13.07
N LEU A 429 -0.16 -3.28 12.01
CA LEU A 429 -0.94 -2.04 11.98
C LEU A 429 -2.41 -2.36 12.30
N SER A 430 -2.91 -1.86 13.41
CA SER A 430 -4.25 -2.15 13.91
C SER A 430 -5.10 -0.88 14.01
N PHE A 431 -6.28 -0.91 13.37
CA PHE A 431 -7.24 0.18 13.35
C PHE A 431 -8.57 -0.34 13.91
N GLN A 432 -9.13 0.34 14.90
CA GLN A 432 -10.41 -0.03 15.49
C GLN A 432 -11.37 1.16 15.50
N GLN A 433 -12.54 0.98 14.92
CA GLN A 433 -13.58 2.01 14.83
C GLN A 433 -13.03 3.34 14.28
N CYS A 434 -12.16 3.24 13.27
CA CYS A 434 -11.57 4.38 12.60
C CYS A 434 -12.32 4.70 11.31
N GLU A 435 -12.31 5.98 10.93
CA GLU A 435 -12.95 6.49 9.72
C GLU A 435 -11.94 7.30 8.89
N ASP A 436 -12.09 7.28 7.55
CA ASP A 436 -11.20 7.97 6.62
C ASP A 436 -9.72 7.56 6.78
N VAL A 437 -9.44 6.25 6.65
CA VAL A 437 -8.10 5.68 6.76
C VAL A 437 -7.48 5.48 5.37
N THR A 438 -6.26 5.98 5.18
CA THR A 438 -5.49 5.77 3.94
C THR A 438 -4.15 5.11 4.26
N LEU A 439 -3.93 3.93 3.71
CA LEU A 439 -2.68 3.17 3.78
C LEU A 439 -2.15 3.01 2.35
N GLN A 440 -1.02 3.64 2.04
CA GLN A 440 -0.51 3.65 0.67
C GLN A 440 1.00 3.43 0.62
N GLY A 441 1.43 2.49 -0.25
CA GLY A 441 2.85 2.23 -0.51
C GLY A 441 3.62 1.77 0.72
N ILE A 442 2.96 1.09 1.67
CA ILE A 442 3.56 0.60 2.90
C ILE A 442 4.18 -0.77 2.63
N ASP A 443 5.39 -0.98 3.16
CA ASP A 443 6.04 -2.29 3.17
C ASP A 443 6.06 -2.83 4.60
N ILE A 444 5.38 -3.96 4.83
CA ILE A 444 5.23 -4.58 6.15
C ILE A 444 5.87 -5.96 6.13
N VAL A 445 6.87 -6.19 7.00
CA VAL A 445 7.46 -7.49 7.27
C VAL A 445 7.27 -7.84 8.74
N ASN A 446 6.16 -8.50 9.07
CA ASN A 446 5.78 -8.82 10.44
C ASN A 446 5.85 -10.33 10.68
N ARG A 447 7.07 -10.83 10.93
CA ARG A 447 7.36 -12.26 11.14
C ARG A 447 8.27 -12.50 12.35
N ALA A 448 8.17 -11.65 13.36
CA ALA A 448 9.05 -11.66 14.53
C ALA A 448 8.60 -12.64 15.63
N TYR A 449 7.30 -12.85 15.75
CA TYR A 449 6.70 -13.68 16.80
C TYR A 449 5.32 -14.22 16.38
N TRP A 450 4.53 -14.68 17.32
CA TRP A 450 3.16 -15.17 17.13
C TRP A 450 2.18 -14.01 16.98
N ASN A 451 1.04 -14.24 16.30
CA ASN A 451 0.00 -13.25 16.05
C ASN A 451 0.57 -12.00 15.36
N ASN A 452 1.47 -12.23 14.42
CA ASN A 452 2.07 -11.18 13.63
C ASN A 452 1.26 -10.95 12.35
N ASP A 453 0.01 -10.49 12.54
CA ASP A 453 -0.84 -10.01 11.46
C ASP A 453 -0.19 -8.79 10.79
N GLY A 454 -0.50 -8.52 9.54
CA GLY A 454 0.03 -7.37 8.81
C GLY A 454 -0.78 -6.11 9.09
N ILE A 455 -2.01 -6.06 8.58
CA ILE A 455 -2.95 -4.94 8.73
C ILE A 455 -4.29 -5.47 9.23
N ASP A 456 -4.77 -4.94 10.35
CA ASP A 456 -6.07 -5.26 10.95
C ASP A 456 -6.99 -4.05 10.91
N LEU A 457 -8.13 -4.20 10.26
CA LEU A 457 -9.20 -3.22 10.18
C LEU A 457 -10.40 -3.75 10.97
N SER A 458 -10.70 -3.16 12.12
CA SER A 458 -11.80 -3.59 13.00
C SER A 458 -12.87 -2.52 13.07
N ASP A 459 -14.09 -2.82 12.60
CA ASP A 459 -15.21 -1.87 12.58
C ASP A 459 -14.87 -0.50 11.97
N CYS A 460 -14.10 -0.49 10.88
CA CYS A 460 -13.61 0.72 10.21
C CYS A 460 -14.47 1.09 8.99
N ARG A 461 -14.51 2.39 8.66
CA ARG A 461 -15.27 2.91 7.51
C ARG A 461 -14.41 3.79 6.62
N HIS A 462 -14.74 3.84 5.31
CA HIS A 462 -14.04 4.65 4.31
C HIS A 462 -12.51 4.40 4.33
N VAL A 463 -12.11 3.15 4.10
CA VAL A 463 -10.69 2.76 4.16
C VAL A 463 -10.16 2.51 2.76
N LEU A 464 -8.99 3.08 2.46
CA LEU A 464 -8.21 2.76 1.28
C LEU A 464 -6.88 2.11 1.69
N VAL A 465 -6.65 0.87 1.26
CA VAL A 465 -5.34 0.21 1.31
C VAL A 465 -4.87 0.00 -0.12
N SER A 466 -3.78 0.65 -0.52
CA SER A 466 -3.30 0.56 -1.88
C SER A 466 -1.78 0.49 -1.97
N ASP A 467 -1.29 -0.22 -2.99
CA ASP A 467 0.14 -0.29 -3.33
C ASP A 467 1.02 -0.81 -2.17
N CYS A 468 0.46 -1.65 -1.30
CA CYS A 468 1.13 -2.16 -0.11
C CYS A 468 1.76 -3.54 -0.35
N LYS A 469 2.89 -3.79 0.34
CA LYS A 469 3.52 -5.11 0.43
C LYS A 469 3.38 -5.62 1.84
N VAL A 470 2.81 -6.81 2.00
CA VAL A 470 2.54 -7.40 3.32
C VAL A 470 3.13 -8.79 3.39
N ASN A 471 4.02 -9.02 4.34
CA ASN A 471 4.59 -10.32 4.67
C ASN A 471 4.38 -10.59 6.16
N ALA A 472 3.40 -11.40 6.49
CA ALA A 472 2.91 -11.65 7.85
C ALA A 472 3.13 -13.10 8.28
N ALA A 473 3.39 -13.33 9.58
CA ALA A 473 3.43 -14.66 10.18
C ALA A 473 2.06 -15.13 10.68
N ASP A 474 1.04 -14.32 10.55
CA ASP A 474 -0.38 -14.62 10.72
C ASP A 474 -1.16 -14.02 9.55
N ASP A 475 -2.40 -13.54 9.71
CA ASP A 475 -3.21 -13.00 8.61
C ASP A 475 -2.55 -11.77 7.95
N GLY A 476 -2.63 -11.65 6.63
CA GLY A 476 -2.00 -10.56 5.87
C GLY A 476 -2.75 -9.25 6.04
N ILE A 477 -3.92 -9.12 5.44
CA ILE A 477 -4.86 -8.01 5.63
C ILE A 477 -6.16 -8.59 6.17
N CYS A 478 -6.52 -8.21 7.39
CA CYS A 478 -7.63 -8.78 8.10
C CYS A 478 -8.69 -7.74 8.45
N LEU A 479 -9.94 -8.01 8.07
CA LEU A 479 -11.11 -7.24 8.46
C LEU A 479 -11.80 -7.95 9.61
N LYS A 480 -12.05 -7.25 10.70
CA LYS A 480 -12.68 -7.79 11.90
C LYS A 480 -13.89 -6.94 12.30
N SER A 481 -14.84 -7.51 13.00
CA SER A 481 -15.91 -6.76 13.61
C SER A 481 -16.12 -7.28 15.04
N TYR A 482 -15.93 -6.40 16.01
CA TYR A 482 -16.13 -6.67 17.43
C TYR A 482 -17.41 -6.05 17.97
N ASN A 483 -17.96 -5.05 17.27
CA ASN A 483 -19.17 -4.35 17.65
C ASN A 483 -20.35 -4.86 16.81
N LYS A 484 -21.36 -5.46 17.45
CA LYS A 484 -22.55 -6.00 16.77
C LYS A 484 -23.39 -4.94 16.03
N ASP A 485 -23.27 -3.67 16.43
CA ASP A 485 -23.92 -2.53 15.78
C ASP A 485 -22.97 -1.78 14.85
N GLY A 486 -21.70 -2.24 14.71
CA GLY A 486 -20.66 -1.69 13.87
C GLY A 486 -20.38 -2.51 12.62
N GLY A 487 -19.17 -2.33 12.10
CA GLY A 487 -18.69 -3.14 10.99
C GLY A 487 -17.65 -2.43 10.12
N CYS A 488 -17.08 -3.20 9.23
CA CYS A 488 -16.21 -2.71 8.16
C CYS A 488 -17.07 -2.36 6.94
N GLU A 489 -17.09 -1.08 6.57
CA GLU A 489 -17.91 -0.60 5.46
C GLU A 489 -17.13 0.35 4.54
N ASP A 490 -17.42 0.31 3.23
CA ASP A 490 -16.79 1.17 2.22
C ASP A 490 -15.26 1.04 2.23
N ILE A 491 -14.78 -0.20 2.08
CA ILE A 491 -13.35 -0.53 2.10
C ILE A 491 -12.87 -0.88 0.71
N THR A 492 -11.77 -0.28 0.30
CA THR A 492 -11.07 -0.60 -0.94
C THR A 492 -9.68 -1.13 -0.64
N LEU A 493 -9.39 -2.38 -1.07
CA LEU A 493 -8.06 -2.97 -1.07
C LEU A 493 -7.63 -3.13 -2.52
N ARG A 494 -6.50 -2.55 -2.92
CA ARG A 494 -6.06 -2.64 -4.31
C ARG A 494 -4.56 -2.60 -4.50
N ARG A 495 -4.07 -3.29 -5.52
CA ARG A 495 -2.66 -3.30 -5.92
C ARG A 495 -1.73 -3.65 -4.75
N CYS A 496 -2.03 -4.74 -4.06
CA CYS A 496 -1.24 -5.21 -2.93
C CYS A 496 -0.58 -6.55 -3.24
N GLU A 497 0.64 -6.72 -2.75
CA GLU A 497 1.37 -7.98 -2.75
C GLU A 497 1.33 -8.56 -1.34
N ILE A 498 0.85 -9.80 -1.18
CA ILE A 498 0.61 -10.37 0.15
C ILE A 498 1.22 -11.76 0.23
N ARG A 499 2.04 -11.98 1.26
CA ARG A 499 2.48 -13.28 1.76
C ARG A 499 2.01 -13.45 3.20
N SER A 500 1.50 -14.63 3.56
CA SER A 500 1.00 -14.87 4.91
C SER A 500 1.21 -16.33 5.34
N SER A 501 1.57 -16.55 6.61
CA SER A 501 1.54 -17.88 7.21
C SER A 501 0.13 -18.30 7.67
N ALA A 502 -0.87 -17.47 7.43
CA ALA A 502 -2.29 -17.75 7.58
C ALA A 502 -3.04 -17.37 6.29
N SER A 503 -4.02 -16.51 6.30
CA SER A 503 -4.75 -16.09 5.10
C SER A 503 -4.28 -14.73 4.57
N ALA A 504 -4.21 -14.58 3.24
CA ALA A 504 -3.73 -13.32 2.66
C ALA A 504 -4.72 -12.18 2.90
N VAL A 505 -5.99 -12.37 2.55
CA VAL A 505 -7.08 -11.45 2.90
C VAL A 505 -8.16 -12.22 3.64
N LYS A 506 -8.52 -11.73 4.82
CA LYS A 506 -9.46 -12.42 5.69
C LYS A 506 -10.53 -11.47 6.25
N PHE A 507 -11.75 -11.95 6.32
CA PHE A 507 -12.87 -11.36 7.06
C PHE A 507 -13.13 -12.24 8.27
N GLY A 508 -12.98 -11.69 9.45
CA GLY A 508 -13.10 -12.44 10.72
C GLY A 508 -11.72 -12.70 11.37
N THR A 509 -11.57 -13.65 12.29
CA THR A 509 -12.63 -14.51 12.83
C THR A 509 -13.69 -13.74 13.62
N ALA A 510 -13.31 -12.66 14.35
CA ALA A 510 -14.30 -11.82 15.03
C ALA A 510 -15.26 -11.20 14.00
N SER A 511 -16.52 -11.59 14.06
CA SER A 511 -17.54 -11.28 13.05
C SER A 511 -18.90 -11.05 13.69
N TRP A 512 -19.01 -9.94 14.48
CA TRP A 512 -20.24 -9.62 15.21
C TRP A 512 -21.20 -8.70 14.47
N GLY A 513 -20.69 -7.67 13.78
CA GLY A 513 -21.48 -6.64 13.12
C GLY A 513 -21.65 -6.87 11.62
N ALA A 514 -20.90 -6.12 10.80
CA ALA A 514 -21.04 -6.21 9.35
C ALA A 514 -19.74 -6.05 8.57
N PHE A 515 -19.74 -6.56 7.34
CA PHE A 515 -18.75 -6.32 6.31
C PHE A 515 -19.52 -5.97 5.02
N ARG A 516 -19.53 -4.70 4.61
CA ARG A 516 -20.38 -4.22 3.53
C ARG A 516 -19.66 -3.32 2.56
N ARG A 517 -20.01 -3.42 1.26
CA ARG A 517 -19.48 -2.57 0.19
C ARG A 517 -17.95 -2.58 0.18
N ILE A 518 -17.40 -3.79 0.08
CA ILE A 518 -15.96 -4.01 0.10
C ILE A 518 -15.51 -4.39 -1.30
N HIS A 519 -14.51 -3.65 -1.80
CA HIS A 519 -13.93 -3.88 -3.12
C HIS A 519 -12.45 -4.26 -2.98
N ILE A 520 -12.10 -5.43 -3.51
CA ILE A 520 -10.74 -5.99 -3.49
C ILE A 520 -10.32 -6.20 -4.93
N SER A 521 -9.24 -5.53 -5.37
CA SER A 521 -8.79 -5.64 -6.75
C SER A 521 -7.26 -5.65 -6.89
N ASP A 522 -6.78 -6.27 -7.98
CA ASP A 522 -5.37 -6.27 -8.35
C ASP A 522 -4.47 -6.79 -7.20
N ILE A 523 -4.81 -7.94 -6.64
CA ILE A 523 -4.09 -8.54 -5.53
C ILE A 523 -3.18 -9.67 -6.04
N THR A 524 -1.90 -9.59 -5.68
CA THR A 524 -0.97 -10.71 -5.86
C THR A 524 -0.74 -11.40 -4.53
N VAL A 525 -1.02 -12.69 -4.47
CA VAL A 525 -0.80 -13.55 -3.28
C VAL A 525 0.27 -14.57 -3.63
N PHE A 526 1.21 -14.78 -2.73
CA PHE A 526 2.25 -15.80 -2.93
C PHE A 526 2.66 -16.44 -1.60
N ASP A 527 3.10 -17.69 -1.65
CA ASP A 527 3.59 -18.46 -0.50
C ASP A 527 2.69 -18.32 0.74
N THR A 528 1.37 -18.37 0.54
CA THR A 528 0.39 -18.19 1.61
C THR A 528 -0.13 -19.53 2.08
N PHE A 529 -0.05 -19.77 3.40
CA PHE A 529 -0.30 -21.10 3.98
C PHE A 529 -1.76 -21.52 3.91
N ARG A 530 -2.71 -20.62 4.20
CA ARG A 530 -4.15 -20.87 4.18
C ARG A 530 -4.78 -20.32 2.89
N SER A 531 -5.76 -19.45 3.03
CA SER A 531 -6.56 -18.99 1.91
C SER A 531 -6.03 -17.71 1.28
N ALA A 532 -6.14 -17.60 -0.05
CA ALA A 532 -5.98 -16.32 -0.73
C ALA A 532 -7.05 -15.33 -0.24
N ILE A 533 -8.31 -15.77 -0.25
CA ILE A 533 -9.44 -15.00 0.26
C ILE A 533 -10.27 -15.89 1.20
N ALA A 534 -10.42 -15.46 2.44
CA ALA A 534 -11.29 -16.08 3.44
C ALA A 534 -12.36 -15.09 3.92
N MET A 535 -13.63 -15.49 3.91
CA MET A 535 -14.74 -14.70 4.43
C MET A 535 -15.52 -15.54 5.43
N GLU A 536 -15.46 -15.14 6.68
CA GLU A 536 -15.96 -15.92 7.83
C GLU A 536 -16.97 -15.08 8.62
N SER A 537 -18.25 -15.47 8.57
CA SER A 537 -19.29 -14.95 9.46
C SER A 537 -19.69 -16.04 10.43
N VAL A 538 -19.14 -16.00 11.63
CA VAL A 538 -19.32 -17.06 12.63
C VAL A 538 -19.82 -16.55 14.01
N ASP A 539 -19.96 -15.24 14.16
CA ASP A 539 -20.46 -14.61 15.40
C ASP A 539 -21.71 -13.74 15.15
N GLY A 540 -22.39 -13.95 14.00
CA GLY A 540 -23.63 -13.26 13.69
C GLY A 540 -23.51 -12.10 12.69
N ALA A 541 -22.34 -11.88 12.10
CA ALA A 541 -22.12 -10.77 11.15
C ALA A 541 -22.88 -10.92 9.84
N VAL A 542 -23.12 -9.76 9.20
CA VAL A 542 -23.61 -9.67 7.83
C VAL A 542 -22.46 -9.37 6.89
N ILE A 543 -22.10 -10.32 6.00
CA ILE A 543 -21.20 -10.08 4.88
C ILE A 543 -22.09 -9.85 3.64
N ASP A 544 -22.03 -8.67 3.05
CA ASP A 544 -22.89 -8.28 1.94
C ASP A 544 -22.19 -7.32 0.97
N SER A 545 -22.39 -7.53 -0.32
CA SER A 545 -21.87 -6.65 -1.36
C SER A 545 -20.34 -6.58 -1.36
N VAL A 546 -19.70 -7.74 -1.55
CA VAL A 546 -18.25 -7.88 -1.64
C VAL A 546 -17.87 -8.25 -3.07
N THR A 547 -16.95 -7.49 -3.66
CA THR A 547 -16.38 -7.77 -4.98
C THR A 547 -14.87 -8.02 -4.85
N VAL A 548 -14.42 -9.13 -5.43
CA VAL A 548 -13.01 -9.54 -5.51
C VAL A 548 -12.66 -9.73 -6.97
N GLU A 549 -11.71 -8.97 -7.50
CA GLU A 549 -11.36 -9.04 -8.90
C GLU A 549 -9.85 -8.88 -9.17
N HIS A 550 -9.40 -9.43 -10.31
CA HIS A 550 -7.99 -9.41 -10.73
C HIS A 550 -7.04 -9.98 -9.66
N VAL A 551 -7.33 -11.18 -9.15
CA VAL A 551 -6.46 -11.86 -8.15
C VAL A 551 -5.53 -12.83 -8.84
N ARG A 552 -4.25 -12.78 -8.49
CA ARG A 552 -3.21 -13.71 -8.93
C ARG A 552 -2.57 -14.34 -7.70
N ALA A 553 -2.86 -15.61 -7.45
CA ALA A 553 -2.38 -16.34 -6.28
C ALA A 553 -1.45 -17.50 -6.69
N TYR A 554 -0.24 -17.51 -6.18
CA TYR A 554 0.78 -18.51 -6.47
C TYR A 554 1.21 -19.19 -5.18
N HIS A 555 1.42 -20.51 -5.22
CA HIS A 555 1.79 -21.25 -4.02
C HIS A 555 0.88 -20.90 -2.82
N THR A 556 -0.44 -21.01 -3.00
CA THR A 556 -1.41 -20.67 -1.97
C THR A 556 -2.22 -21.89 -1.58
N GLY A 557 -2.35 -22.16 -0.29
CA GLY A 557 -2.93 -23.40 0.23
C GLY A 557 -4.40 -23.60 -0.11
N ASN A 558 -5.17 -22.53 -0.25
CA ASN A 558 -6.59 -22.57 -0.61
C ASN A 558 -6.99 -21.31 -1.39
N PRO A 559 -7.69 -21.43 -2.53
CA PRO A 559 -8.11 -20.25 -3.28
C PRO A 559 -9.20 -19.42 -2.59
N ILE A 560 -10.31 -20.06 -2.21
CA ILE A 560 -11.54 -19.41 -1.72
C ILE A 560 -12.10 -20.21 -0.55
N PHE A 561 -12.32 -19.52 0.57
CA PHE A 561 -12.97 -20.06 1.75
C PHE A 561 -14.08 -19.14 2.23
N LEU A 562 -15.34 -19.51 1.98
CA LEU A 562 -16.52 -18.77 2.45
C LEU A 562 -17.25 -19.61 3.50
N ARG A 563 -17.45 -19.05 4.70
CA ARG A 563 -18.03 -19.79 5.83
C ARG A 563 -19.05 -18.98 6.61
N LEU A 564 -20.27 -19.52 6.74
CA LEU A 564 -21.18 -19.21 7.83
C LEU A 564 -20.98 -20.20 8.98
N GLY A 565 -21.08 -19.73 10.21
CA GLY A 565 -21.06 -20.54 11.42
C GLY A 565 -21.89 -19.87 12.52
N HIS A 566 -21.85 -20.47 13.72
CA HIS A 566 -22.48 -19.92 14.91
C HIS A 566 -21.62 -20.26 16.12
N ARG A 567 -20.46 -19.62 16.18
CA ARG A 567 -19.48 -19.81 17.26
C ARG A 567 -19.87 -19.04 18.51
N ALA A 568 -20.44 -17.86 18.33
CA ALA A 568 -20.90 -16.97 19.37
C ALA A 568 -22.04 -16.09 18.86
N GLY A 569 -22.61 -15.25 19.76
CA GLY A 569 -23.73 -14.39 19.42
C GLY A 569 -25.09 -15.07 19.59
N ASP A 570 -26.15 -14.31 19.31
CA ASP A 570 -27.55 -14.71 19.48
C ASP A 570 -28.21 -15.12 18.15
N ARG A 571 -27.49 -15.03 17.05
CA ARG A 571 -28.00 -15.35 15.69
C ARG A 571 -26.89 -15.92 14.80
N VAL A 572 -27.28 -16.69 13.83
CA VAL A 572 -26.43 -17.00 12.65
C VAL A 572 -26.35 -15.74 11.78
N GLY A 573 -25.18 -15.43 11.26
CA GLY A 573 -24.98 -14.31 10.34
C GLY A 573 -25.58 -14.52 8.95
N LEU A 574 -25.26 -13.59 8.04
CA LEU A 574 -25.60 -13.69 6.62
C LEU A 574 -24.31 -13.56 5.79
N LEU A 575 -24.20 -14.30 4.70
CA LEU A 575 -23.14 -14.17 3.72
C LEU A 575 -23.78 -14.20 2.33
N ARG A 576 -23.79 -13.06 1.64
CA ARG A 576 -24.46 -12.92 0.37
C ARG A 576 -23.88 -11.85 -0.56
N HIS A 577 -24.29 -11.90 -1.83
CA HIS A 577 -23.88 -10.96 -2.89
C HIS A 577 -22.35 -10.83 -2.95
N VAL A 578 -21.67 -11.96 -3.06
CA VAL A 578 -20.20 -12.03 -3.18
C VAL A 578 -19.83 -12.40 -4.62
N ALA A 579 -19.00 -11.59 -5.23
CA ALA A 579 -18.55 -11.83 -6.60
C ALA A 579 -17.01 -11.94 -6.66
N PHE A 580 -16.54 -13.02 -7.29
CA PHE A 580 -15.14 -13.19 -7.68
C PHE A 580 -15.05 -13.09 -9.21
N ARG A 581 -14.16 -12.24 -9.72
CA ARG A 581 -13.92 -12.03 -11.15
C ARG A 581 -12.45 -12.02 -11.48
N ASP A 582 -12.08 -12.68 -12.57
CA ASP A 582 -10.70 -12.77 -13.04
C ASP A 582 -9.72 -13.18 -11.95
N MET A 583 -9.89 -14.40 -11.44
CA MET A 583 -9.01 -14.98 -10.44
C MET A 583 -8.20 -16.15 -11.01
N VAL A 584 -6.90 -16.11 -10.84
CA VAL A 584 -6.00 -17.25 -11.13
C VAL A 584 -5.34 -17.67 -9.82
N CYS A 585 -5.44 -18.97 -9.48
CA CYS A 585 -4.79 -19.50 -8.30
C CYS A 585 -4.10 -20.85 -8.60
N GLU A 586 -2.90 -21.00 -8.08
CA GLU A 586 -2.15 -22.25 -8.08
C GLU A 586 -1.97 -22.77 -6.65
N VAL A 587 -2.59 -23.91 -6.36
CA VAL A 587 -2.43 -24.63 -5.10
C VAL A 587 -1.25 -25.60 -5.22
N PRO A 588 -0.23 -25.52 -4.35
CA PRO A 588 0.93 -26.42 -4.42
C PRO A 588 0.63 -27.77 -3.79
N PHE A 589 1.50 -28.72 -4.07
CA PHE A 589 1.58 -29.95 -3.30
C PHE A 589 2.55 -29.75 -2.13
N GLY A 590 2.03 -29.84 -0.91
CA GLY A 590 2.79 -29.59 0.31
C GLY A 590 2.54 -28.19 0.88
N ARG A 591 3.42 -27.74 1.76
CA ARG A 591 3.26 -26.47 2.45
C ARG A 591 3.65 -25.29 1.55
N PRO A 592 2.77 -24.33 1.33
CA PRO A 592 3.07 -23.17 0.50
C PRO A 592 4.14 -22.25 1.11
N ASP A 593 4.09 -22.05 2.40
CA ASP A 593 5.02 -21.21 3.16
C ASP A 593 6.06 -22.11 3.85
N ILE A 594 7.22 -22.31 3.21
CA ILE A 594 8.29 -23.17 3.70
C ILE A 594 8.98 -22.61 4.95
N ASP A 595 8.89 -21.31 5.16
CA ASP A 595 9.43 -20.63 6.34
C ASP A 595 8.39 -20.51 7.46
N TYR A 596 7.26 -21.23 7.34
CA TYR A 596 6.21 -21.23 8.34
C TYR A 596 6.73 -21.71 9.69
N ASP A 597 6.62 -20.85 10.68
CA ASP A 597 6.93 -21.20 12.06
C ASP A 597 5.80 -22.04 12.66
N LEU A 598 6.12 -23.27 13.02
CA LEU A 598 5.16 -24.22 13.65
C LEU A 598 4.55 -23.70 14.95
N ARG A 599 5.08 -22.63 15.53
CA ARG A 599 4.44 -21.91 16.64
C ARG A 599 3.25 -21.07 16.21
N GLY A 600 3.08 -20.86 14.90
CA GLY A 600 1.90 -20.22 14.32
C GLY A 600 0.64 -21.10 14.37
N PRO A 601 -0.40 -20.78 13.57
CA PRO A 601 -1.65 -21.53 13.55
C PRO A 601 -1.43 -23.03 13.28
N GLU A 602 -2.03 -23.87 14.13
CA GLU A 602 -1.99 -25.33 13.95
C GLU A 602 -2.97 -25.73 12.85
N VAL A 603 -2.57 -26.71 12.04
CA VAL A 603 -3.43 -27.38 11.08
C VAL A 603 -3.33 -28.88 11.36
N ASP A 604 -4.48 -29.55 11.42
CA ASP A 604 -4.53 -30.99 11.56
C ASP A 604 -3.81 -31.66 10.39
N PHE A 605 -3.13 -32.77 10.64
CA PHE A 605 -2.49 -33.57 9.61
C PHE A 605 -3.57 -34.20 8.72
N LEU A 606 -3.52 -33.91 7.42
CA LEU A 606 -4.46 -34.39 6.41
C LEU A 606 -3.71 -35.03 5.25
N HIS A 607 -4.32 -36.05 4.64
CA HIS A 607 -3.69 -36.83 3.59
C HIS A 607 -3.89 -36.22 2.20
N ASN A 608 -5.02 -35.54 1.97
CA ASN A 608 -5.41 -35.03 0.67
C ASN A 608 -5.43 -33.49 0.65
N PRO A 609 -5.10 -32.85 -0.48
CA PRO A 609 -5.24 -31.40 -0.64
C PRO A 609 -6.69 -30.93 -0.44
N PHE A 610 -6.86 -29.73 0.09
CA PHE A 610 -8.16 -29.12 0.33
C PHE A 610 -8.77 -28.50 -0.92
N PRO A 611 -10.07 -28.66 -1.15
CA PRO A 611 -10.81 -27.89 -2.14
C PRO A 611 -11.05 -26.44 -1.64
N SER A 612 -11.44 -25.54 -2.55
CA SER A 612 -12.18 -24.35 -2.18
C SER A 612 -13.50 -24.73 -1.52
N SER A 613 -13.97 -23.92 -0.56
CA SER A 613 -15.21 -24.23 0.16
C SER A 613 -16.14 -23.04 0.24
N ILE A 614 -17.43 -23.26 -0.05
CA ILE A 614 -18.52 -22.31 0.16
C ILE A 614 -19.56 -23.02 1.01
N CYS A 615 -19.59 -22.70 2.30
CA CYS A 615 -20.37 -23.46 3.28
C CYS A 615 -21.21 -22.56 4.17
N GLY A 616 -22.54 -22.67 4.04
CA GLY A 616 -23.50 -22.20 5.01
C GLY A 616 -23.64 -23.13 6.20
N VAL A 617 -24.74 -23.02 6.92
CA VAL A 617 -25.17 -23.98 7.97
C VAL A 617 -26.64 -24.36 7.76
N PRO A 618 -27.14 -25.44 8.32
CA PRO A 618 -28.52 -25.88 8.13
C PRO A 618 -29.54 -24.76 8.38
N GLY A 619 -30.38 -24.48 7.38
CA GLY A 619 -31.38 -23.42 7.42
C GLY A 619 -30.86 -21.98 7.19
N HIS A 620 -29.55 -21.80 7.04
CA HIS A 620 -28.91 -20.50 6.73
C HIS A 620 -27.90 -20.68 5.62
N PRO A 621 -28.32 -20.61 4.35
CA PRO A 621 -27.41 -20.77 3.21
C PRO A 621 -26.50 -19.55 3.03
N VAL A 622 -25.40 -19.76 2.33
CA VAL A 622 -24.67 -18.70 1.66
C VAL A 622 -25.46 -18.35 0.39
N GLU A 623 -25.71 -17.05 0.16
CA GLU A 623 -26.64 -16.61 -0.91
C GLU A 623 -25.92 -15.82 -1.99
N ASP A 624 -26.33 -16.00 -3.24
CA ASP A 624 -25.95 -15.18 -4.40
C ASP A 624 -24.43 -15.00 -4.56
N VAL A 625 -23.71 -16.10 -4.79
CA VAL A 625 -22.28 -16.10 -5.08
C VAL A 625 -22.05 -16.18 -6.59
N THR A 626 -21.20 -15.29 -7.10
CA THR A 626 -20.77 -15.31 -8.52
C THR A 626 -19.29 -15.61 -8.62
N LEU A 627 -18.94 -16.61 -9.46
CA LEU A 627 -17.58 -16.95 -9.87
C LEU A 627 -17.47 -16.75 -11.38
N GLU A 628 -16.72 -15.73 -11.82
CA GLU A 628 -16.60 -15.32 -13.22
C GLU A 628 -15.11 -15.22 -13.62
N ASP A 629 -14.74 -15.83 -14.76
CA ASP A 629 -13.37 -15.86 -15.26
C ASP A 629 -12.37 -16.45 -14.23
N ILE A 630 -12.68 -17.59 -13.67
CA ILE A 630 -11.90 -18.25 -12.61
C ILE A 630 -11.05 -19.37 -13.19
N ASN A 631 -9.74 -19.35 -12.90
CA ASN A 631 -8.80 -20.41 -13.30
C ASN A 631 -8.03 -20.93 -12.09
N LEU A 632 -8.34 -22.14 -11.64
CA LEU A 632 -7.71 -22.75 -10.47
C LEU A 632 -6.96 -24.01 -10.86
N VAL A 633 -5.71 -24.11 -10.41
CA VAL A 633 -4.83 -25.25 -10.62
C VAL A 633 -4.59 -25.95 -9.29
N TYR A 634 -5.04 -27.17 -9.16
CA TYR A 634 -4.83 -27.97 -7.94
C TYR A 634 -3.74 -29.03 -8.14
N PRO A 635 -3.07 -29.49 -7.08
CA PRO A 635 -1.98 -30.44 -7.18
C PRO A 635 -2.46 -31.84 -7.57
N GLY A 636 -3.66 -32.26 -7.16
CA GLY A 636 -4.15 -33.63 -7.29
C GLY A 636 -3.39 -34.61 -6.37
N ARG A 637 -3.13 -35.82 -6.86
CA ARG A 637 -2.43 -36.94 -6.20
C ARG A 637 -3.22 -37.71 -5.15
N ALA A 638 -4.46 -37.32 -4.84
CA ALA A 638 -5.27 -38.13 -3.95
C ALA A 638 -5.62 -39.48 -4.61
N THR A 639 -5.47 -40.58 -3.87
CA THR A 639 -5.80 -41.94 -4.32
C THR A 639 -6.89 -42.53 -3.45
N LYS A 640 -7.59 -43.55 -3.99
CA LYS A 640 -8.62 -44.28 -3.22
C LYS A 640 -8.05 -44.90 -1.95
N ALA A 641 -6.79 -45.30 -1.96
CA ALA A 641 -6.10 -45.85 -0.78
C ALA A 641 -5.89 -44.81 0.33
N MET A 642 -5.81 -43.53 -0.06
CA MET A 642 -5.72 -42.39 0.87
C MET A 642 -7.10 -41.78 1.15
N ALA A 643 -8.17 -42.24 0.51
CA ALA A 643 -9.51 -41.72 0.70
C ALA A 643 -10.02 -41.99 2.10
N TYR A 644 -10.08 -40.96 2.91
CA TYR A 644 -10.67 -41.06 4.22
C TYR A 644 -12.21 -40.85 4.19
N MET A 645 -12.67 -39.97 3.30
CA MET A 645 -14.11 -39.69 3.11
C MET A 645 -14.58 -40.15 1.73
N PRO A 646 -15.15 -41.36 1.59
CA PRO A 646 -15.71 -41.82 0.35
C PRO A 646 -17.01 -41.09 0.02
N LEU A 647 -17.33 -40.94 -1.27
CA LEU A 647 -18.49 -40.18 -1.74
C LEU A 647 -19.83 -40.61 -1.11
N TRP A 648 -20.04 -41.89 -0.93
CA TRP A 648 -21.26 -42.42 -0.30
C TRP A 648 -21.41 -42.09 1.20
N ARG A 649 -20.34 -41.55 1.81
CA ARG A 649 -20.33 -41.01 3.18
C ARG A 649 -20.13 -39.51 3.21
N ALA A 650 -20.22 -38.81 2.08
CA ALA A 650 -20.02 -37.36 2.02
C ALA A 650 -20.93 -36.57 2.98
N TYR A 651 -22.10 -37.08 3.30
CA TYR A 651 -23.02 -36.55 4.30
C TYR A 651 -22.49 -36.62 5.75
N GLU A 652 -21.39 -37.35 6.01
CA GLU A 652 -20.76 -37.43 7.32
C GLU A 652 -19.66 -36.35 7.51
N VAL A 653 -19.39 -35.53 6.51
CA VAL A 653 -18.51 -34.35 6.70
C VAL A 653 -19.12 -33.48 7.80
N PRO A 654 -18.37 -33.20 8.89
CA PRO A 654 -18.95 -32.53 10.06
C PRO A 654 -19.34 -31.09 9.74
N GLU A 655 -20.47 -30.61 10.30
CA GLU A 655 -20.89 -29.23 10.15
C GLU A 655 -19.97 -28.24 10.84
N ASN A 656 -19.44 -28.59 11.99
CA ASN A 656 -18.54 -27.76 12.80
C ASN A 656 -19.06 -26.32 12.98
N ILE A 657 -20.36 -26.19 13.29
CA ILE A 657 -21.09 -24.93 13.33
C ILE A 657 -20.45 -23.92 14.30
N ASP A 658 -20.00 -24.41 15.45
CA ASP A 658 -19.45 -23.64 16.57
C ASP A 658 -17.92 -23.58 16.62
N ARG A 659 -17.26 -24.21 15.65
CA ARG A 659 -15.81 -24.29 15.62
C ARG A 659 -15.14 -23.04 15.05
N TYR A 660 -13.86 -22.88 15.38
CA TYR A 660 -13.01 -21.88 14.79
C TYR A 660 -12.92 -22.12 13.27
N PRO A 661 -13.25 -21.14 12.41
CA PRO A 661 -13.28 -21.33 10.97
C PRO A 661 -11.88 -21.34 10.38
N GLU A 662 -11.58 -22.38 9.62
CA GLU A 662 -10.37 -22.54 8.84
C GLU A 662 -10.65 -23.40 7.62
N PHE A 663 -9.88 -23.22 6.56
CA PHE A 663 -10.01 -24.03 5.33
C PHE A 663 -9.93 -25.55 5.57
N SER A 664 -9.28 -25.96 6.65
CA SER A 664 -9.12 -27.36 7.05
C SER A 664 -10.14 -27.85 8.08
N MET A 665 -11.07 -27.01 8.50
CA MET A 665 -11.98 -27.29 9.63
C MET A 665 -12.88 -28.51 9.45
N PHE A 666 -13.15 -28.90 8.21
CA PHE A 666 -14.03 -30.02 7.88
C PHE A 666 -13.30 -31.38 7.86
N GLY A 667 -11.98 -31.41 8.05
CA GLY A 667 -11.16 -32.61 7.91
C GLY A 667 -10.94 -33.01 6.45
N GLU A 668 -10.88 -34.32 6.20
CA GLU A 668 -10.74 -34.86 4.83
C GLU A 668 -12.01 -34.56 4.02
N MET A 669 -11.82 -33.99 2.85
CA MET A 669 -12.91 -33.52 1.99
C MET A 669 -13.10 -34.42 0.79
N PRO A 670 -14.36 -34.69 0.38
CA PRO A 670 -14.67 -35.58 -0.72
C PRO A 670 -14.50 -34.96 -2.12
N ALA A 671 -14.09 -33.72 -2.22
CA ALA A 671 -13.83 -32.99 -3.47
C ALA A 671 -12.37 -32.57 -3.60
N TRP A 672 -11.90 -32.32 -4.83
CA TRP A 672 -10.59 -31.70 -5.05
C TRP A 672 -10.67 -30.23 -5.47
N GLY A 673 -11.79 -29.77 -6.07
CA GLY A 673 -11.97 -28.43 -6.59
C GLY A 673 -12.83 -27.56 -5.68
N PHE A 674 -14.13 -27.85 -5.59
CA PHE A 674 -15.09 -27.13 -4.73
C PHE A 674 -15.93 -28.07 -3.87
N TYR A 675 -16.03 -27.74 -2.59
CA TYR A 675 -17.04 -28.29 -1.69
C TYR A 675 -18.09 -27.22 -1.37
N LEU A 676 -19.31 -27.47 -1.77
CA LEU A 676 -20.44 -26.54 -1.70
C LEU A 676 -21.51 -27.13 -0.79
N ARG A 677 -21.86 -26.41 0.29
CA ARG A 677 -22.82 -26.91 1.28
C ARG A 677 -23.69 -25.77 1.79
N HIS A 678 -25.00 -26.00 1.80
CA HIS A 678 -26.00 -24.99 2.16
C HIS A 678 -25.77 -23.69 1.39
N VAL A 679 -25.98 -23.73 0.09
CA VAL A 679 -25.77 -22.58 -0.81
C VAL A 679 -27.02 -22.36 -1.64
N GLN A 680 -27.44 -21.10 -1.75
CA GLN A 680 -28.58 -20.71 -2.57
C GLN A 680 -28.17 -19.63 -3.57
N GLY A 681 -28.28 -19.94 -4.87
CA GLY A 681 -27.89 -19.01 -5.91
C GLY A 681 -26.36 -18.96 -6.11
N LEU A 682 -25.85 -19.91 -6.89
CA LEU A 682 -24.45 -19.94 -7.30
C LEU A 682 -24.36 -19.81 -8.81
N LYS A 683 -23.62 -18.80 -9.29
CA LYS A 683 -23.35 -18.61 -10.71
C LYS A 683 -21.88 -18.85 -11.02
N LEU A 684 -21.60 -19.79 -11.92
CA LEU A 684 -20.29 -20.06 -12.47
C LEU A 684 -20.28 -19.67 -13.95
N SER A 685 -19.36 -18.77 -14.35
CA SER A 685 -19.21 -18.32 -15.73
C SER A 685 -17.73 -18.33 -16.11
N ASN A 686 -17.36 -19.06 -17.16
CA ASN A 686 -15.96 -19.24 -17.58
C ASN A 686 -15.06 -19.70 -16.42
N VAL A 687 -15.42 -20.82 -15.78
CA VAL A 687 -14.67 -21.39 -14.66
C VAL A 687 -13.87 -22.58 -15.14
N ARG A 688 -12.56 -22.53 -14.99
CA ARG A 688 -11.64 -23.59 -15.37
C ARG A 688 -10.93 -24.15 -14.17
N LEU A 689 -11.11 -25.43 -13.88
CA LEU A 689 -10.39 -26.18 -12.86
C LEU A 689 -9.49 -27.20 -13.52
N SER A 690 -8.26 -27.28 -13.09
CA SER A 690 -7.26 -28.23 -13.61
C SER A 690 -6.44 -28.90 -12.52
N LEU A 691 -5.88 -30.04 -12.85
CA LEU A 691 -5.05 -30.85 -11.96
C LEU A 691 -3.64 -31.00 -12.54
N LYS A 692 -2.62 -30.91 -11.68
CA LYS A 692 -1.23 -31.24 -12.04
C LYS A 692 -0.99 -32.75 -12.09
N ALA A 693 -1.74 -33.53 -11.32
CA ALA A 693 -1.72 -35.00 -11.31
C ALA A 693 -3.14 -35.51 -11.05
N ASP A 694 -3.40 -36.76 -11.38
CA ASP A 694 -4.72 -37.36 -11.21
C ASP A 694 -5.18 -37.33 -9.75
N ASP A 695 -6.49 -37.12 -9.57
CA ASP A 695 -7.18 -37.18 -8.28
C ASP A 695 -8.41 -38.07 -8.42
N PHE A 696 -8.66 -38.94 -7.43
CA PHE A 696 -9.79 -39.88 -7.49
C PHE A 696 -11.14 -39.19 -7.12
N ARG A 697 -11.11 -38.03 -6.47
CA ARG A 697 -12.28 -37.29 -6.06
C ARG A 697 -12.87 -36.51 -7.24
N PRO A 698 -14.18 -36.16 -7.24
CA PRO A 698 -14.75 -35.25 -8.23
C PRO A 698 -14.30 -33.81 -7.98
N ALA A 699 -14.42 -32.97 -9.01
CA ALA A 699 -14.12 -31.54 -8.91
C ALA A 699 -15.12 -30.81 -8.00
N PHE A 700 -16.39 -31.17 -8.06
CA PHE A 700 -17.48 -30.57 -7.31
C PHE A 700 -18.22 -31.58 -6.46
N VAL A 701 -18.43 -31.25 -5.20
CA VAL A 701 -19.38 -31.95 -4.32
C VAL A 701 -20.38 -30.93 -3.79
N LEU A 702 -21.67 -31.20 -4.02
CA LEU A 702 -22.79 -30.33 -3.66
C LEU A 702 -23.66 -31.01 -2.64
N GLU A 703 -23.92 -30.38 -1.51
CA GLU A 703 -24.82 -30.83 -0.46
C GLU A 703 -25.77 -29.69 -0.06
N ASP A 704 -27.07 -29.88 -0.24
CA ASP A 704 -28.09 -28.84 0.01
C ASP A 704 -27.74 -27.53 -0.72
N VAL A 705 -27.66 -27.62 -2.06
CA VAL A 705 -27.31 -26.51 -2.94
C VAL A 705 -28.41 -26.29 -3.95
N ASP A 706 -29.01 -25.08 -3.95
CA ASP A 706 -30.09 -24.72 -4.84
C ASP A 706 -29.68 -23.62 -5.85
N HIS A 707 -30.30 -23.62 -7.03
CA HIS A 707 -30.15 -22.60 -8.06
C HIS A 707 -28.71 -22.39 -8.51
N VAL A 708 -28.08 -23.42 -9.08
CA VAL A 708 -26.74 -23.35 -9.66
C VAL A 708 -26.83 -23.11 -11.18
N GLU A 709 -26.20 -22.01 -11.61
CA GLU A 709 -26.01 -21.69 -13.04
C GLU A 709 -24.61 -22.08 -13.51
N TRP A 710 -24.56 -23.01 -14.49
CA TRP A 710 -23.30 -23.50 -15.07
C TRP A 710 -23.12 -22.93 -16.48
N ASN A 711 -22.25 -21.92 -16.64
CA ASN A 711 -21.95 -21.29 -17.91
C ASN A 711 -20.47 -21.42 -18.23
N ASP A 712 -20.11 -22.28 -19.21
CA ASP A 712 -18.72 -22.52 -19.62
C ASP A 712 -17.81 -22.94 -18.44
N VAL A 713 -18.15 -24.08 -17.83
CA VAL A 713 -17.34 -24.67 -16.75
C VAL A 713 -16.54 -25.83 -17.30
N THR A 714 -15.20 -25.77 -17.17
CA THR A 714 -14.25 -26.75 -17.68
C THR A 714 -13.52 -27.45 -16.55
N VAL A 715 -13.52 -28.77 -16.58
CA VAL A 715 -12.83 -29.68 -15.65
C VAL A 715 -12.15 -30.81 -16.41
N PRO A 716 -11.19 -31.53 -15.84
CA PRO A 716 -10.65 -32.77 -16.43
C PRO A 716 -11.78 -33.81 -16.57
N GLY A 717 -12.06 -34.26 -17.78
CA GLY A 717 -13.20 -35.15 -18.08
C GLY A 717 -14.51 -34.39 -18.31
N SER A 718 -15.64 -35.05 -18.06
CA SER A 718 -16.94 -34.38 -18.22
C SER A 718 -17.42 -33.75 -16.91
N LEU A 719 -18.02 -32.58 -16.98
CA LEU A 719 -18.59 -31.89 -15.80
C LEU A 719 -19.56 -32.79 -15.03
N LYS A 720 -20.36 -33.60 -15.74
CA LYS A 720 -21.32 -34.52 -15.13
C LYS A 720 -20.62 -35.59 -14.27
N GLU A 721 -19.51 -36.14 -14.72
CA GLU A 721 -18.73 -37.16 -13.97
C GLU A 721 -17.94 -36.53 -12.83
N GLN A 722 -17.59 -35.26 -12.96
CA GLN A 722 -16.85 -34.49 -11.99
C GLN A 722 -17.72 -33.70 -10.99
N THR A 723 -19.04 -33.94 -11.00
CA THR A 723 -19.99 -33.35 -10.07
C THR A 723 -20.74 -34.44 -9.32
N TYR A 724 -20.66 -34.41 -7.99
CA TYR A 724 -21.38 -35.32 -7.11
C TYR A 724 -22.38 -34.56 -6.26
N ILE A 725 -23.65 -34.97 -6.30
CA ILE A 725 -24.71 -34.40 -5.47
C ILE A 725 -24.99 -35.35 -4.31
N VAL A 726 -24.80 -34.86 -3.11
CA VAL A 726 -25.09 -35.62 -1.90
C VAL A 726 -26.59 -35.70 -1.71
N THR A 727 -27.11 -36.92 -1.72
CA THR A 727 -28.53 -37.17 -1.40
C THR A 727 -28.64 -37.49 0.08
N THR A 728 -29.30 -36.64 0.84
CA THR A 728 -29.71 -36.96 2.21
C THR A 728 -30.83 -37.98 2.17
N HIS A 729 -30.66 -39.11 2.81
CA HIS A 729 -31.68 -40.13 2.99
C HIS A 729 -32.57 -39.82 4.20
#